data_26642ff40a5cff15ffdcbaa640492dc1
#
_entry.id   26642ff40a5cff15ffdcbaa640492dc1
#
_cell.length_a   1.000
_cell.length_b   1.000
_cell.length_c   1.000
_cell.angle_alpha   90.00
_cell.angle_beta   90.00
_cell.angle_gamma   90.00
#
_symmetry.space_group_name_H-M   'P 1'
#
loop_
_entity.id
_entity.type
_entity.pdbx_description
1 polymer ?
#
loop_
_entity_poly.entity_id
_entity_poly.type
_entity_poly.pdbx_seq_one_letter_code
_entity_poly.pdbx_strand_id
1 'polypeptide(L)'
;MNIIFSPEYSGNVYIKPADATGVLMDTMVVNTVGLVNMLELRLGLHYDELFEQERVVHYYDAACRYMKEHPVNVLATSFRTSGLATAKAMLAWRDELRSAEWDFEGKDISDRLAVLIGVEEYFRKLVGCDWAGRLHIVTDQVGFQKLDCKHMVIKMPVAKEQLKPAIQKLIDALEAQGAKVETMPKAADSDNNLSKVRQLILSKQKGKITLNKNDNSLQIWKFADERAACEYLSYQALEDVDVWINADNKQMDNWLKLMGKPMTGSVMSDTTPQLTQLLVMGLGLFAQPLNVHTLVGWLQMPVHPLDGFFRSRLVNAIVEEGGYRNEACRKLVKEHAEGKEKLFEVFLPAFTASSVIYTADVRLFVKELSVWAKQRAHWMASQAENGAWVEQLMAVADMCHAFSILLDTHSEDTIDYQTIDSWMSTIGGKDVYTNAIAQRGCRMVIDHPCKMVSVAEKTVWIGVDGEASQGKECCFLYPSEKAGLVEQSYIHSWEEKEETNYHEQMQLMPLWMTSGQLVLVVRERIGGEPVLKHPLIVRLEQQVENITDIIHYPTIGTEGRHPVEMVEHSEVPAEMHLDHADKIKWPDHLSPTTIGTLVEHPFDYLMEHLLDITGDGMAQMADVKTSKGKVAHAVIENLFAPRGDNRCSLPDEIAIRMEQEFEDAYAKALEEKGAILQLAENRMDEKLLHNQLRKCLDVLLEILQMNELKVTGCECRLKVADVLGVIDMTLEDKNGHPVVFDFKWTTWTKGYQEILTKNRSIQLEYYRWMLQCDQKDEVKRVAYFIMPDAKLYSKEAFQGKNCIQFNPENNDNIVEQLRQSILYRKEQIANGIIETNGVYEDLQYVKDTIEKGLFSLNKNDEGTKEGNFFTQYGLFNK
;
A
#
# COMPACT_ATOMS: atom_id res chain seq x y z
N MET A 1 43.00 18.96 12.12
CA MET A 1 41.75 18.29 11.72
C MET A 1 40.72 18.41 12.84
N ASN A 2 39.58 19.00 12.54
CA ASN A 2 38.48 19.11 13.49
C ASN A 2 37.46 18.00 13.22
N ILE A 3 37.07 17.26 14.24
CA ILE A 3 36.03 16.24 14.17
C ILE A 3 34.91 16.68 15.07
N ILE A 4 33.74 16.88 14.49
CA ILE A 4 32.53 17.17 15.23
C ILE A 4 31.78 15.85 15.34
N PHE A 5 31.67 15.33 16.55
CA PHE A 5 31.23 13.98 16.80
C PHE A 5 29.99 13.90 17.70
N SER A 6 29.01 13.16 17.29
CA SER A 6 27.92 12.62 18.11
C SER A 6 27.37 11.36 17.49
N PRO A 7 26.97 10.35 18.27
CA PRO A 7 26.28 9.16 17.75
C PRO A 7 25.08 9.47 16.86
N GLU A 8 24.41 10.59 17.10
CA GLU A 8 23.17 11.00 16.42
C GLU A 8 23.38 11.75 15.09
N TYR A 9 24.64 12.06 14.71
CA TYR A 9 24.91 12.83 13.50
C TYR A 9 24.84 11.97 12.24
N SER A 10 23.64 11.93 11.65
CA SER A 10 23.37 11.30 10.35
C SER A 10 22.69 12.30 9.42
N GLY A 11 23.03 12.31 8.14
CA GLY A 11 22.45 13.22 7.15
C GLY A 11 22.85 14.70 7.34
N ASN A 12 21.93 15.64 7.04
CA ASN A 12 22.21 17.07 7.08
C ASN A 12 22.34 17.61 8.52
N VAL A 13 23.37 18.41 8.75
CA VAL A 13 23.58 19.12 10.02
C VAL A 13 23.66 20.63 9.78
N TYR A 14 23.18 21.44 10.72
CA TYR A 14 23.35 22.88 10.65
C TYR A 14 24.74 23.27 11.17
N ILE A 15 25.61 23.69 10.24
CA ILE A 15 26.94 24.18 10.54
C ILE A 15 27.16 25.51 9.84
N LYS A 16 27.59 26.53 10.58
CA LYS A 16 27.85 27.86 10.05
C LYS A 16 29.34 28.00 9.73
N PRO A 17 29.72 28.33 8.49
CA PRO A 17 31.09 28.58 8.18
C PRO A 17 31.66 29.76 8.99
N ALA A 18 32.92 29.67 9.37
CA ALA A 18 33.58 30.68 10.18
C ALA A 18 33.92 31.98 9.39
N ASP A 19 33.92 31.89 8.07
CA ASP A 19 34.29 33.01 7.18
C ASP A 19 33.22 33.24 6.08
N ALA A 20 33.40 34.38 5.39
CA ALA A 20 32.52 34.80 4.29
C ALA A 20 32.59 33.90 3.03
N THR A 21 33.53 32.97 2.95
CA THR A 21 33.70 32.07 1.77
C THR A 21 32.74 30.91 1.78
N GLY A 22 32.11 30.62 2.93
CA GLY A 22 31.17 29.51 3.09
C GLY A 22 31.82 28.12 3.05
N VAL A 23 33.14 28.03 3.13
CA VAL A 23 33.89 26.77 3.09
C VAL A 23 34.46 26.42 4.45
N LEU A 24 34.20 25.21 4.95
CA LEU A 24 34.82 24.62 6.13
C LEU A 24 35.96 23.72 5.69
N MET A 25 37.17 24.13 5.98
CA MET A 25 38.38 23.36 5.71
C MET A 25 38.76 22.52 6.91
N ASP A 26 39.30 21.33 6.68
CA ASP A 26 39.84 20.43 7.71
C ASP A 26 38.84 20.10 8.85
N THR A 27 37.54 20.04 8.51
CA THR A 27 36.48 19.75 9.47
C THR A 27 35.59 18.63 8.94
N MET A 28 35.32 17.61 9.78
CA MET A 28 34.40 16.50 9.48
C MET A 28 33.32 16.44 10.57
N VAL A 29 32.08 16.24 10.15
CA VAL A 29 30.95 15.93 11.05
C VAL A 29 30.65 14.44 10.89
N VAL A 30 30.72 13.68 11.96
CA VAL A 30 30.62 12.21 11.91
C VAL A 30 29.82 11.66 13.08
N ASN A 31 29.12 10.56 12.81
CA ASN A 31 28.56 9.69 13.82
C ASN A 31 29.59 8.59 14.20
N THR A 32 29.17 7.64 15.03
CA THR A 32 30.04 6.53 15.46
C THR A 32 30.55 5.71 14.27
N VAL A 33 29.69 5.41 13.28
CA VAL A 33 30.09 4.67 12.07
C VAL A 33 31.14 5.44 11.28
N GLY A 34 30.89 6.73 11.03
CA GLY A 34 31.80 7.59 10.29
C GLY A 34 33.16 7.75 11.01
N LEU A 35 33.16 7.84 12.33
CA LEU A 35 34.41 7.91 13.13
C LEU A 35 35.19 6.59 13.01
N VAL A 36 34.52 5.44 13.15
CA VAL A 36 35.16 4.12 13.03
C VAL A 36 35.72 3.92 11.63
N ASN A 37 34.95 4.19 10.58
CA ASN A 37 35.39 4.07 9.18
C ASN A 37 36.63 4.94 8.91
N MET A 38 36.65 6.17 9.42
CA MET A 38 37.80 7.04 9.29
C MET A 38 39.05 6.49 10.00
N LEU A 39 38.89 5.91 11.18
CA LEU A 39 39.99 5.32 11.93
C LEU A 39 40.50 4.03 11.30
N GLU A 40 39.61 3.19 10.78
CA GLU A 40 39.97 1.98 10.01
C GLU A 40 40.86 2.32 8.80
N LEU A 41 40.48 3.35 8.03
CA LEU A 41 41.31 3.83 6.92
C LEU A 41 42.71 4.25 7.38
N ARG A 42 42.82 4.91 8.54
CA ARG A 42 44.12 5.34 9.08
C ARG A 42 44.95 4.20 9.66
N LEU A 43 44.26 3.18 10.19
CA LEU A 43 44.91 1.98 10.76
C LEU A 43 45.22 0.92 9.70
N GLY A 44 44.76 1.13 8.43
CA GLY A 44 44.89 0.14 7.37
C GLY A 44 44.05 -1.12 7.59
N LEU A 45 42.94 -0.99 8.31
CA LEU A 45 41.97 -2.04 8.52
C LEU A 45 40.93 -1.99 7.42
N HIS A 46 40.45 -3.15 7.00
CA HIS A 46 39.33 -3.26 6.05
C HIS A 46 38.43 -4.40 6.48
N TYR A 47 37.13 -4.10 6.57
CA TYR A 47 36.11 -5.10 6.87
C TYR A 47 34.99 -4.95 5.84
N ASP A 48 34.46 -6.09 5.40
CA ASP A 48 33.25 -6.11 4.58
C ASP A 48 32.05 -5.60 5.39
N GLU A 49 31.28 -4.70 4.80
CA GLU A 49 30.10 -4.15 5.46
C GLU A 49 28.93 -5.10 5.25
N LEU A 50 28.40 -5.64 6.36
CA LEU A 50 27.17 -6.44 6.34
C LEU A 50 25.95 -5.53 6.49
N PHE A 51 24.98 -5.71 5.62
CA PHE A 51 23.68 -5.07 5.78
C PHE A 51 22.95 -5.60 7.02
N GLU A 52 22.06 -4.78 7.60
CA GLU A 52 21.35 -5.15 8.82
C GLU A 52 20.52 -6.43 8.64
N GLN A 53 19.84 -6.59 7.50
CA GLN A 53 19.07 -7.79 7.18
C GLN A 53 19.98 -9.04 7.12
N GLU A 54 21.17 -8.91 6.56
CA GLU A 54 22.14 -9.98 6.45
C GLU A 54 22.69 -10.38 7.84
N ARG A 55 22.96 -9.40 8.71
CA ARG A 55 23.33 -9.65 10.11
C ARG A 55 22.26 -10.46 10.84
N VAL A 56 20.99 -10.07 10.71
CA VAL A 56 19.84 -10.77 11.33
C VAL A 56 19.76 -12.21 10.86
N VAL A 57 19.93 -12.45 9.56
CA VAL A 57 19.86 -13.81 8.99
C VAL A 57 21.02 -14.67 9.44
N HIS A 58 22.24 -14.16 9.48
CA HIS A 58 23.40 -14.88 10.01
C HIS A 58 23.25 -15.17 11.51
N TYR A 59 22.67 -14.24 12.27
CA TYR A 59 22.38 -14.48 13.67
C TYR A 59 21.29 -15.54 13.88
N TYR A 60 20.30 -15.56 12.98
CA TYR A 60 19.31 -16.63 12.95
C TYR A 60 19.92 -18.01 12.66
N ASP A 61 20.82 -18.11 11.66
CA ASP A 61 21.55 -19.37 11.40
C ASP A 61 22.34 -19.82 12.64
N ALA A 62 23.08 -18.91 13.28
CA ALA A 62 23.78 -19.19 14.52
C ALA A 62 22.84 -19.70 15.62
N ALA A 63 21.68 -19.05 15.80
CA ALA A 63 20.67 -19.45 16.75
C ALA A 63 20.07 -20.83 16.41
N CYS A 64 19.80 -21.13 15.14
CA CYS A 64 19.34 -22.45 14.70
C CYS A 64 20.31 -23.55 15.08
N ARG A 65 21.61 -23.35 14.86
CA ARG A 65 22.67 -24.31 15.24
C ARG A 65 22.70 -24.53 16.73
N TYR A 66 22.69 -23.45 17.52
CA TYR A 66 22.65 -23.55 18.98
C TYR A 66 21.37 -24.26 19.48
N MET A 67 20.18 -23.90 18.96
CA MET A 67 18.92 -24.52 19.41
C MET A 67 18.81 -25.99 19.04
N LYS A 68 19.47 -26.43 17.96
CA LYS A 68 19.54 -27.85 17.57
C LYS A 68 20.32 -28.67 18.58
N GLU A 69 21.42 -28.14 19.13
CA GLU A 69 22.22 -28.80 20.14
C GLU A 69 21.65 -28.65 21.56
N HIS A 70 20.88 -27.56 21.80
CA HIS A 70 20.27 -27.22 23.09
C HIS A 70 18.74 -27.04 22.94
N PRO A 71 17.98 -28.12 22.65
CA PRO A 71 16.55 -28.02 22.35
C PRO A 71 15.65 -27.58 23.52
N VAL A 72 16.18 -27.67 24.75
CA VAL A 72 15.50 -27.28 25.98
C VAL A 72 16.25 -26.11 26.60
N ASN A 73 15.73 -24.90 26.40
CA ASN A 73 16.24 -23.64 26.97
C ASN A 73 15.09 -22.63 27.11
N VAL A 74 15.33 -21.53 27.81
CA VAL A 74 14.33 -20.51 28.14
C VAL A 74 13.72 -19.82 26.92
N LEU A 75 14.41 -19.73 25.78
CA LEU A 75 13.96 -19.12 24.54
C LEU A 75 13.43 -20.14 23.51
N ALA A 76 13.53 -21.44 23.78
CA ALA A 76 13.18 -22.49 22.82
C ALA A 76 11.73 -22.43 22.33
N THR A 77 10.77 -22.05 23.20
CA THR A 77 9.37 -21.92 22.81
C THR A 77 9.16 -20.73 21.89
N SER A 78 9.69 -19.55 22.22
CA SER A 78 9.61 -18.34 21.39
C SER A 78 10.30 -18.59 20.04
N PHE A 79 11.45 -19.24 20.04
CA PHE A 79 12.19 -19.56 18.82
C PHE A 79 11.44 -20.53 17.90
N ARG A 80 10.75 -21.54 18.44
CA ARG A 80 9.91 -22.45 17.64
C ARG A 80 8.67 -21.75 17.06
N THR A 81 8.12 -20.76 17.77
CA THR A 81 6.93 -20.02 17.32
C THR A 81 7.28 -18.99 16.24
N SER A 82 8.37 -18.26 16.42
CA SER A 82 8.82 -17.21 15.49
C SER A 82 10.35 -17.06 15.58
N GLY A 83 11.07 -17.99 14.94
CA GLY A 83 12.52 -18.12 15.07
C GLY A 83 13.28 -16.89 14.63
N LEU A 84 12.98 -16.37 13.43
CA LEU A 84 13.69 -15.21 12.88
C LEU A 84 13.41 -13.93 13.68
N ALA A 85 12.16 -13.68 14.10
CA ALA A 85 11.84 -12.51 14.93
C ALA A 85 12.49 -12.59 16.32
N THR A 86 12.55 -13.81 16.90
CA THR A 86 13.26 -14.04 18.16
C THR A 86 14.76 -13.79 17.99
N ALA A 87 15.38 -14.26 16.91
CA ALA A 87 16.77 -14.01 16.61
C ALA A 87 17.08 -12.52 16.41
N LYS A 88 16.19 -11.78 15.71
CA LYS A 88 16.29 -10.32 15.56
C LYS A 88 16.26 -9.60 16.92
N ALA A 89 15.37 -10.00 17.81
CA ALA A 89 15.31 -9.46 19.17
C ALA A 89 16.58 -9.79 19.98
N MET A 90 17.07 -11.04 19.89
CA MET A 90 18.30 -11.46 20.56
C MET A 90 19.52 -10.70 20.04
N LEU A 91 19.61 -10.44 18.73
CA LEU A 91 20.69 -9.65 18.13
C LEU A 91 20.67 -8.20 18.66
N ALA A 92 19.49 -7.58 18.78
CA ALA A 92 19.36 -6.25 19.36
C ALA A 92 19.81 -6.23 20.85
N TRP A 93 19.45 -7.23 21.62
CA TRP A 93 19.92 -7.38 23.01
C TRP A 93 21.43 -7.55 23.09
N ARG A 94 21.97 -8.37 22.22
CA ARG A 94 23.42 -8.60 22.11
C ARG A 94 24.17 -7.30 21.80
N ASP A 95 23.67 -6.51 20.85
CA ASP A 95 24.30 -5.24 20.45
C ASP A 95 24.24 -4.19 21.56
N GLU A 96 23.14 -4.13 22.30
CA GLU A 96 23.01 -3.26 23.48
C GLU A 96 24.03 -3.62 24.58
N LEU A 97 24.13 -4.91 24.91
CA LEU A 97 25.14 -5.39 25.88
C LEU A 97 26.57 -5.17 25.37
N ARG A 98 26.82 -5.35 24.07
CA ARG A 98 28.13 -5.07 23.48
C ARG A 98 28.49 -3.59 23.55
N SER A 99 27.53 -2.68 23.44
CA SER A 99 27.77 -1.24 23.65
C SER A 99 28.10 -0.88 25.11
N ALA A 100 27.76 -1.76 26.05
CA ALA A 100 28.16 -1.67 27.46
C ALA A 100 29.47 -2.43 27.77
N GLU A 101 30.26 -2.76 26.76
CA GLU A 101 31.56 -3.48 26.87
C GLU A 101 31.42 -4.97 27.27
N TRP A 102 30.27 -5.59 27.07
CA TRP A 102 30.09 -7.01 27.36
C TRP A 102 30.92 -7.92 26.44
N ASP A 103 31.69 -8.83 27.06
CA ASP A 103 32.55 -9.79 26.37
C ASP A 103 31.97 -11.21 26.30
N PHE A 104 30.64 -11.34 26.44
CA PHE A 104 29.95 -12.64 26.46
C PHE A 104 30.36 -13.55 27.61
N GLU A 105 30.51 -12.97 28.78
CA GLU A 105 30.72 -13.69 30.04
C GLU A 105 29.48 -13.55 30.94
N GLY A 106 29.45 -14.35 32.03
CA GLY A 106 28.34 -14.29 32.98
C GLY A 106 27.16 -15.20 32.69
N LYS A 107 27.39 -16.37 32.09
CA LYS A 107 26.34 -17.35 31.79
C LYS A 107 25.63 -17.89 33.04
N ASP A 108 26.27 -17.84 34.19
CA ASP A 108 25.72 -18.30 35.48
C ASP A 108 24.76 -17.27 36.10
N ILE A 109 24.63 -16.08 35.53
CA ILE A 109 23.74 -15.01 36.01
C ILE A 109 22.28 -15.30 35.65
N SER A 110 22.04 -15.76 34.41
CA SER A 110 20.71 -16.20 33.99
C SER A 110 20.76 -17.14 32.79
N ASP A 111 19.74 -18.03 32.68
CA ASP A 111 19.60 -18.93 31.54
C ASP A 111 19.48 -18.16 30.20
N ARG A 112 18.91 -16.97 30.20
CA ARG A 112 18.77 -16.15 29.01
C ARG A 112 20.13 -15.62 28.53
N LEU A 113 20.98 -15.15 29.42
CA LEU A 113 22.33 -14.73 29.08
C LEU A 113 23.18 -15.93 28.62
N ALA A 114 22.99 -17.09 29.24
CA ALA A 114 23.68 -18.33 28.80
C ALA A 114 23.30 -18.67 27.33
N VAL A 115 22.06 -18.49 26.92
CA VAL A 115 21.66 -18.69 25.52
C VAL A 115 22.32 -17.66 24.58
N LEU A 116 22.38 -16.38 24.96
CA LEU A 116 23.05 -15.35 24.15
C LEU A 116 24.54 -15.65 23.97
N ILE A 117 25.21 -16.07 25.04
CA ILE A 117 26.63 -16.46 25.01
C ILE A 117 26.84 -17.66 24.08
N GLY A 118 26.01 -18.69 24.19
CA GLY A 118 26.09 -19.87 23.33
C GLY A 118 25.84 -19.55 21.84
N VAL A 119 24.89 -18.73 21.54
CA VAL A 119 24.62 -18.30 20.14
C VAL A 119 25.79 -17.48 19.59
N GLU A 120 26.41 -16.60 20.38
CA GLU A 120 27.55 -15.79 19.95
C GLU A 120 28.75 -16.64 19.50
N GLU A 121 28.98 -17.79 20.10
CA GLU A 121 30.08 -18.71 19.69
C GLU A 121 29.89 -19.18 18.22
N TYR A 122 28.68 -19.42 17.77
CA TYR A 122 28.36 -19.75 16.38
C TYR A 122 28.39 -18.53 15.47
N PHE A 123 27.82 -17.39 15.93
CA PHE A 123 27.76 -16.17 15.16
C PHE A 123 29.14 -15.62 14.78
N ARG A 124 30.09 -15.60 15.73
CA ARG A 124 31.49 -15.21 15.47
C ARG A 124 32.18 -16.08 14.43
N LYS A 125 31.82 -17.36 14.35
CA LYS A 125 32.39 -18.30 13.36
C LYS A 125 31.81 -18.03 11.94
N LEU A 126 30.57 -17.56 11.86
CA LEU A 126 29.89 -17.28 10.60
C LEU A 126 30.28 -15.91 10.00
N VAL A 127 30.30 -14.89 10.83
CA VAL A 127 30.42 -13.50 10.39
C VAL A 127 31.83 -12.93 10.57
N GLY A 128 32.61 -13.52 11.50
CA GLY A 128 33.96 -13.03 11.84
C GLY A 128 33.91 -11.73 12.64
N CYS A 129 33.62 -10.60 11.97
CA CYS A 129 33.55 -9.30 12.62
C CYS A 129 32.35 -8.50 12.07
N ASP A 130 31.38 -8.21 12.93
CA ASP A 130 30.28 -7.31 12.64
C ASP A 130 30.57 -5.88 13.11
N TRP A 131 29.61 -4.97 12.88
CA TRP A 131 29.69 -3.57 13.28
C TRP A 131 30.11 -3.36 14.75
N ALA A 132 29.49 -4.07 15.70
CA ALA A 132 29.82 -3.94 17.12
C ALA A 132 31.23 -4.44 17.41
N GLY A 133 31.67 -5.50 16.73
CA GLY A 133 33.05 -5.99 16.78
C GLY A 133 34.07 -5.00 16.24
N ARG A 134 33.76 -4.31 15.12
CA ARG A 134 34.62 -3.30 14.50
C ARG A 134 34.99 -2.18 15.48
N LEU A 135 33.97 -1.65 16.20
CA LEU A 135 34.18 -0.60 17.21
C LEU A 135 35.25 -1.03 18.27
N HIS A 136 35.14 -2.24 18.80
CA HIS A 136 36.09 -2.76 19.78
C HIS A 136 37.48 -2.96 19.18
N ILE A 137 37.58 -3.57 17.99
CA ILE A 137 38.88 -3.80 17.33
C ILE A 137 39.57 -2.46 17.04
N VAL A 138 38.83 -1.46 16.52
CA VAL A 138 39.40 -0.13 16.28
C VAL A 138 39.86 0.51 17.58
N THR A 139 39.08 0.40 18.66
CA THR A 139 39.48 0.92 19.98
C THR A 139 40.78 0.31 20.47
N ASP A 140 40.89 -1.01 20.39
CA ASP A 140 42.13 -1.72 20.80
C ASP A 140 43.33 -1.36 19.92
N GLN A 141 43.13 -1.28 18.58
CA GLN A 141 44.20 -0.94 17.65
C GLN A 141 44.66 0.51 17.79
N VAL A 142 43.76 1.48 18.10
CA VAL A 142 44.15 2.84 18.47
C VAL A 142 45.06 2.85 19.70
N GLY A 143 44.79 1.98 20.68
CA GLY A 143 45.60 1.84 21.86
C GLY A 143 46.99 1.23 21.60
N PHE A 144 47.10 0.27 20.68
CA PHE A 144 48.34 -0.42 20.34
C PHE A 144 49.24 0.29 19.32
N GLN A 145 48.61 0.86 18.27
CA GLN A 145 49.35 1.58 17.22
C GLN A 145 49.53 3.03 17.66
N LYS A 146 50.73 3.58 17.55
CA LYS A 146 51.03 4.98 17.83
C LYS A 146 50.45 5.86 16.70
N LEU A 147 49.13 6.05 16.72
CA LEU A 147 48.47 7.03 15.87
C LEU A 147 48.87 8.44 16.34
N ASP A 148 49.40 9.29 15.46
CA ASP A 148 49.62 10.69 15.79
C ASP A 148 48.34 11.46 15.76
N CYS A 149 47.66 11.57 16.91
CA CYS A 149 46.39 12.31 17.08
C CYS A 149 46.61 13.76 17.59
N LYS A 150 47.86 14.25 17.72
CA LYS A 150 48.13 15.59 18.30
C LYS A 150 47.47 16.75 17.59
N HIS A 151 47.16 16.60 16.31
CA HIS A 151 46.46 17.60 15.50
C HIS A 151 44.97 17.34 15.34
N MET A 152 44.43 16.39 16.11
CA MET A 152 43.00 16.03 16.11
C MET A 152 42.29 16.72 17.24
N VAL A 153 41.22 17.46 16.92
CA VAL A 153 40.33 18.08 17.90
C VAL A 153 38.96 17.49 17.73
N ILE A 154 38.46 16.80 18.75
CA ILE A 154 37.14 16.17 18.76
C ILE A 154 36.19 17.08 19.53
N LYS A 155 35.19 17.63 18.87
CA LYS A 155 34.17 18.52 19.48
C LYS A 155 32.86 17.73 19.61
N MET A 156 32.31 17.70 20.81
CA MET A 156 31.09 16.97 21.15
C MET A 156 30.01 17.92 21.72
N PRO A 157 28.70 17.65 21.47
CA PRO A 157 27.62 18.47 22.02
C PRO A 157 27.44 18.26 23.52
N VAL A 158 27.88 17.13 24.06
CA VAL A 158 27.78 16.73 25.48
C VAL A 158 29.13 16.25 26.02
N ALA A 159 29.24 16.11 27.33
CA ALA A 159 30.42 15.52 27.96
C ALA A 159 30.54 14.03 27.60
N LYS A 160 31.77 13.54 27.48
CA LYS A 160 32.02 12.12 27.06
C LYS A 160 31.44 11.11 28.05
N GLU A 161 31.35 11.45 29.32
CA GLU A 161 30.78 10.62 30.40
C GLU A 161 29.29 10.27 30.16
N GLN A 162 28.59 11.02 29.32
CA GLN A 162 27.19 10.80 28.97
C GLN A 162 27.01 9.84 27.76
N LEU A 163 28.11 9.46 27.09
CA LEU A 163 28.08 8.52 25.97
C LEU A 163 28.07 7.06 26.48
N LYS A 164 27.73 6.12 25.62
CA LYS A 164 27.81 4.69 25.94
C LYS A 164 29.26 4.24 26.19
N PRO A 165 29.50 3.31 27.11
CA PRO A 165 30.86 2.94 27.57
C PRO A 165 31.82 2.58 26.45
N ALA A 166 31.39 1.82 25.42
CA ALA A 166 32.26 1.44 24.30
C ALA A 166 32.74 2.68 23.51
N ILE A 167 31.90 3.70 23.38
CA ILE A 167 32.26 4.96 22.71
C ILE A 167 33.17 5.81 23.60
N GLN A 168 32.89 5.86 24.89
CA GLN A 168 33.78 6.54 25.87
C GLN A 168 35.20 5.97 25.77
N LYS A 169 35.34 4.63 25.76
CA LYS A 169 36.63 3.94 25.66
C LYS A 169 37.38 4.28 24.36
N LEU A 170 36.70 4.38 23.24
CA LEU A 170 37.29 4.86 21.98
C LEU A 170 37.81 6.29 22.11
N ILE A 171 37.00 7.21 22.67
CA ILE A 171 37.40 8.60 22.86
C ILE A 171 38.61 8.71 23.81
N ASP A 172 38.61 7.94 24.91
CA ASP A 172 39.74 7.87 25.88
C ASP A 172 41.03 7.36 25.22
N ALA A 173 40.89 6.34 24.33
CA ALA A 173 42.04 5.83 23.56
C ALA A 173 42.61 6.90 22.60
N LEU A 174 41.77 7.70 21.96
CA LEU A 174 42.17 8.81 21.10
C LEU A 174 42.85 9.93 21.90
N GLU A 175 42.32 10.29 23.08
CA GLU A 175 42.95 11.25 24.00
C GLU A 175 44.33 10.79 24.45
N ALA A 176 44.48 9.51 24.80
CA ALA A 176 45.77 8.89 25.17
C ALA A 176 46.80 8.99 24.02
N GLN A 177 46.36 9.04 22.76
CA GLN A 177 47.22 9.23 21.58
C GLN A 177 47.41 10.70 21.21
N GLY A 178 46.91 11.64 22.04
CA GLY A 178 47.13 13.09 21.92
C GLY A 178 46.01 13.88 21.29
N ALA A 179 44.87 13.28 21.01
CA ALA A 179 43.69 14.04 20.55
C ALA A 179 43.19 14.95 21.68
N LYS A 180 42.68 16.12 21.27
CA LYS A 180 42.05 17.06 22.18
C LYS A 180 40.54 16.93 22.10
N VAL A 181 39.89 16.71 23.26
CA VAL A 181 38.42 16.63 23.33
C VAL A 181 37.87 17.90 23.92
N GLU A 182 36.90 18.49 23.25
CA GLU A 182 36.26 19.74 23.63
C GLU A 182 34.74 19.62 23.55
N THR A 183 34.03 20.31 24.45
CA THR A 183 32.58 20.51 24.28
C THR A 183 32.30 21.61 23.27
N MET A 184 31.23 21.47 22.50
CA MET A 184 30.84 22.49 21.54
C MET A 184 30.43 23.82 22.24
N PRO A 185 30.79 24.96 21.65
CA PRO A 185 30.38 26.26 22.22
C PRO A 185 28.87 26.41 22.15
N LYS A 186 28.24 26.79 23.27
CA LYS A 186 26.82 27.13 23.35
C LYS A 186 26.64 28.63 23.11
N ALA A 187 25.42 29.05 22.79
CA ALA A 187 25.09 30.45 22.68
C ALA A 187 25.29 31.17 24.03
N ALA A 188 25.88 32.35 23.99
CA ALA A 188 26.08 33.17 25.18
C ALA A 188 24.75 33.62 25.81
N ASP A 189 24.69 33.66 27.11
CA ASP A 189 23.53 34.21 27.83
C ASP A 189 23.47 35.73 27.69
N SER A 190 22.27 36.24 27.52
CA SER A 190 21.92 37.65 27.45
C SER A 190 20.72 37.95 28.36
N ASP A 191 20.41 39.22 28.59
CA ASP A 191 19.19 39.54 29.36
C ASP A 191 17.94 39.49 28.53
N ASN A 192 17.57 38.25 28.11
CA ASN A 192 16.39 37.96 27.31
C ASN A 192 15.60 36.73 27.81
N ASN A 193 14.39 36.55 27.29
CA ASN A 193 13.50 35.45 27.68
C ASN A 193 14.13 34.08 27.42
N LEU A 194 14.82 33.92 26.28
CA LEU A 194 15.44 32.64 25.89
C LEU A 194 16.52 32.24 26.91
N SER A 195 17.36 33.19 27.38
CA SER A 195 18.38 32.92 28.39
C SER A 195 17.77 32.65 29.78
N LYS A 196 16.68 33.33 30.14
CA LYS A 196 15.95 33.03 31.39
C LYS A 196 15.41 31.60 31.39
N VAL A 197 14.87 31.15 30.27
CA VAL A 197 14.38 29.76 30.10
C VAL A 197 15.54 28.77 30.14
N ARG A 198 16.69 29.05 29.51
CA ARG A 198 17.89 28.20 29.62
C ARG A 198 18.30 28.00 31.08
N GLN A 199 18.40 29.07 31.84
CA GLN A 199 18.79 29.06 33.25
C GLN A 199 17.75 28.28 34.10
N LEU A 200 16.46 28.45 33.82
CA LEU A 200 15.39 27.68 34.46
C LEU A 200 15.55 26.16 34.23
N ILE A 201 15.85 25.75 33.01
CA ILE A 201 16.04 24.36 32.66
C ILE A 201 17.32 23.79 33.29
N LEU A 202 18.43 24.54 33.26
CA LEU A 202 19.70 24.13 33.86
C LEU A 202 19.63 23.95 35.36
N SER A 203 18.99 24.93 36.07
CA SER A 203 18.96 24.93 37.51
C SER A 203 18.13 23.80 38.13
N LYS A 204 17.29 23.14 37.39
CA LYS A 204 16.29 22.13 37.84
C LYS A 204 15.45 22.65 39.05
N GLN A 205 15.38 23.99 39.22
CA GLN A 205 14.66 24.62 40.32
C GLN A 205 13.14 24.49 40.13
N LYS A 206 12.41 24.33 41.23
CA LYS A 206 10.93 24.29 41.24
C LYS A 206 10.29 25.69 41.30
N GLY A 207 11.03 26.73 40.93
CA GLY A 207 10.55 28.12 40.97
C GLY A 207 9.75 28.52 39.73
N LYS A 208 8.90 29.52 39.85
CA LYS A 208 8.24 30.16 38.72
C LYS A 208 9.02 31.41 38.27
N ILE A 209 9.05 31.62 36.95
CA ILE A 209 9.66 32.81 36.34
C ILE A 209 8.63 33.62 35.56
N THR A 210 8.85 34.91 35.45
CA THR A 210 8.06 35.85 34.64
C THR A 210 8.90 36.30 33.44
N LEU A 211 8.33 36.18 32.24
CA LEU A 211 8.97 36.58 30.99
C LEU A 211 8.56 38.00 30.60
N ASN A 212 9.41 38.68 29.83
CA ASN A 212 9.10 39.99 29.29
C ASN A 212 8.23 39.87 28.02
N LYS A 213 7.05 40.49 28.03
CA LYS A 213 6.10 40.46 26.91
C LYS A 213 6.65 41.07 25.62
N ASN A 214 7.54 42.07 25.73
CA ASN A 214 8.09 42.77 24.58
C ASN A 214 9.38 42.14 24.05
N ASP A 215 9.80 41.02 24.60
CA ASP A 215 10.99 40.28 24.19
C ASP A 215 10.61 39.09 23.29
N ASN A 216 10.98 39.21 22.03
CA ASN A 216 10.67 38.21 21.00
C ASN A 216 11.72 37.10 20.91
N SER A 217 12.67 36.98 21.84
CA SER A 217 13.74 35.96 21.79
C SER A 217 13.22 34.55 21.93
N LEU A 218 12.05 34.34 22.57
CA LEU A 218 11.34 33.08 22.65
C LEU A 218 9.87 33.28 22.33
N GLN A 219 9.36 32.55 21.32
CA GLN A 219 7.96 32.58 20.93
C GLN A 219 7.41 31.15 20.78
N ILE A 220 6.14 30.96 21.09
CA ILE A 220 5.40 29.70 20.86
C ILE A 220 4.30 30.00 19.87
N TRP A 221 4.40 29.43 18.66
CA TRP A 221 3.37 29.54 17.64
C TRP A 221 2.49 28.32 17.66
N LYS A 222 1.19 28.47 17.95
CA LYS A 222 0.23 27.36 17.99
C LYS A 222 -0.63 27.38 16.76
N PHE A 223 -0.76 26.19 16.16
CA PHE A 223 -1.60 25.91 14.99
C PHE A 223 -2.59 24.78 15.29
N ALA A 224 -3.77 24.86 14.71
CA ALA A 224 -4.82 23.85 14.88
C ALA A 224 -4.38 22.48 14.37
N ASP A 225 -3.63 22.46 13.27
CA ASP A 225 -3.13 21.25 12.63
C ASP A 225 -1.82 21.49 11.88
N GLU A 226 -1.28 20.42 11.34
CA GLU A 226 -0.06 20.41 10.54
C GLU A 226 -0.19 21.22 9.24
N ARG A 227 -1.36 21.16 8.60
CA ARG A 227 -1.64 21.90 7.37
C ARG A 227 -1.55 23.40 7.60
N ALA A 228 -2.21 23.91 8.64
CA ALA A 228 -2.19 25.33 8.98
C ALA A 228 -0.77 25.83 9.29
N ALA A 229 0.06 24.99 9.95
CA ALA A 229 1.46 25.31 10.21
C ALA A 229 2.27 25.41 8.91
N CYS A 230 2.18 24.39 8.04
CA CYS A 230 2.92 24.36 6.77
C CYS A 230 2.48 25.47 5.82
N GLU A 231 1.17 25.75 5.73
CA GLU A 231 0.61 26.83 4.92
C GLU A 231 1.17 28.19 5.39
N TYR A 232 1.11 28.47 6.69
CA TYR A 232 1.60 29.73 7.24
C TYR A 232 3.11 29.91 7.03
N LEU A 233 3.91 28.89 7.35
CA LEU A 233 5.37 28.97 7.25
C LEU A 233 5.85 29.07 5.79
N SER A 234 5.16 28.42 4.86
CA SER A 234 5.46 28.54 3.44
C SER A 234 5.08 29.90 2.87
N TYR A 235 4.02 30.53 3.38
CA TYR A 235 3.58 31.86 2.96
C TYR A 235 4.53 32.95 3.48
N GLN A 236 4.94 32.85 4.75
CA GLN A 236 5.82 33.87 5.37
C GLN A 236 7.21 33.85 4.72
N ALA A 237 7.66 35.04 4.31
CA ALA A 237 9.05 35.24 3.91
C ALA A 237 9.92 35.37 5.17
N LEU A 238 10.29 34.27 5.78
CA LEU A 238 11.19 34.23 6.93
C LEU A 238 12.64 34.33 6.43
N GLU A 239 13.01 35.40 5.73
CA GLU A 239 14.30 35.54 5.04
C GLU A 239 15.51 35.51 6.00
N ASP A 240 15.30 35.91 7.26
CA ASP A 240 16.31 36.03 8.31
C ASP A 240 16.41 34.79 9.23
N VAL A 241 15.76 33.66 8.89
CA VAL A 241 15.89 32.42 9.64
C VAL A 241 17.10 31.63 9.18
N ASP A 242 18.02 31.34 10.10
CA ASP A 242 19.22 30.55 9.79
C ASP A 242 18.91 29.07 9.55
N VAL A 243 18.01 28.48 10.36
CA VAL A 243 17.71 27.06 10.30
C VAL A 243 16.27 26.76 10.71
N TRP A 244 15.66 25.85 9.96
CA TRP A 244 14.43 25.15 10.32
C TRP A 244 14.77 23.76 10.86
N ILE A 245 14.07 23.35 11.90
CA ILE A 245 14.09 22.00 12.42
C ILE A 245 12.74 21.39 12.11
N ASN A 246 12.69 20.37 11.27
CA ASN A 246 11.46 19.72 10.87
C ASN A 246 11.72 18.25 10.54
N ALA A 247 11.12 17.34 11.30
CA ALA A 247 11.31 15.91 11.10
C ALA A 247 10.68 15.39 9.80
N ASP A 248 9.56 16.00 9.35
CA ASP A 248 8.89 15.66 8.09
C ASP A 248 8.77 16.90 7.18
N ASN A 249 9.67 16.96 6.19
CA ASN A 249 9.70 18.07 5.24
C ASN A 249 8.77 17.88 4.03
N LYS A 250 8.15 16.71 3.84
CA LYS A 250 7.37 16.43 2.64
C LYS A 250 6.18 17.37 2.47
N GLN A 251 5.39 17.54 3.53
CA GLN A 251 4.26 18.46 3.49
C GLN A 251 4.73 19.91 3.30
N MET A 252 5.79 20.31 3.99
CA MET A 252 6.37 21.66 3.86
C MET A 252 6.85 21.92 2.42
N ASP A 253 7.56 20.98 1.81
CA ASP A 253 8.04 21.10 0.43
C ASP A 253 6.89 21.15 -0.58
N ASN A 254 5.80 20.42 -0.36
CA ASN A 254 4.60 20.54 -1.17
C ASN A 254 3.99 21.95 -1.10
N TRP A 255 3.90 22.53 0.09
CA TRP A 255 3.42 23.90 0.26
C TRP A 255 4.36 24.95 -0.32
N LEU A 256 5.67 24.80 -0.12
CA LEU A 256 6.68 25.67 -0.75
C LEU A 256 6.56 25.64 -2.27
N LYS A 257 6.39 24.45 -2.86
CA LYS A 257 6.17 24.30 -4.31
C LYS A 257 4.88 24.98 -4.77
N LEU A 258 3.77 24.82 -4.05
CA LEU A 258 2.50 25.50 -4.34
C LEU A 258 2.63 27.03 -4.27
N MET A 259 3.45 27.54 -3.35
CA MET A 259 3.73 28.97 -3.22
C MET A 259 4.84 29.49 -4.15
N GLY A 260 5.34 28.66 -5.07
CA GLY A 260 6.42 29.03 -5.99
C GLY A 260 7.76 29.28 -5.31
N LYS A 261 7.98 28.73 -4.10
CA LYS A 261 9.23 28.89 -3.33
C LYS A 261 10.12 27.66 -3.49
N PRO A 262 11.45 27.83 -3.31
CA PRO A 262 12.38 26.71 -3.41
C PRO A 262 12.11 25.64 -2.35
N MET A 263 12.03 24.39 -2.79
CA MET A 263 11.89 23.22 -1.92
C MET A 263 13.17 22.99 -1.13
N THR A 264 13.02 22.59 0.13
CA THR A 264 14.16 22.38 1.06
C THR A 264 14.86 21.05 0.84
N GLY A 265 14.22 20.13 0.11
CA GLY A 265 14.68 18.78 -0.09
C GLY A 265 14.33 17.86 1.07
N SER A 266 13.40 16.97 0.84
CA SER A 266 13.04 15.95 1.82
C SER A 266 13.81 14.68 1.54
N VAL A 267 14.51 14.17 2.54
CA VAL A 267 15.01 12.79 2.55
C VAL A 267 13.90 11.96 3.16
N MET A 268 13.24 11.16 2.33
CA MET A 268 12.24 10.21 2.81
C MET A 268 12.87 8.82 2.85
N SER A 269 12.85 8.22 4.02
CA SER A 269 13.01 6.78 4.17
C SER A 269 11.68 6.15 3.78
N ASP A 270 11.65 5.41 2.68
CA ASP A 270 10.53 4.56 2.32
C ASP A 270 10.86 3.14 2.74
N THR A 271 10.16 2.65 3.76
CA THR A 271 10.33 1.29 4.28
C THR A 271 9.69 0.25 3.36
N THR A 272 8.81 0.68 2.46
CA THR A 272 8.12 -0.19 1.49
C THR A 272 8.19 0.39 0.08
N PRO A 273 9.39 0.57 -0.48
CA PRO A 273 9.54 1.10 -1.83
C PRO A 273 8.82 0.23 -2.85
N GLN A 274 8.25 0.86 -3.88
CA GLN A 274 7.39 0.18 -4.83
C GLN A 274 8.05 -1.07 -5.45
N LEU A 275 9.31 -0.98 -5.89
CA LEU A 275 9.96 -2.11 -6.57
C LEU A 275 10.38 -3.23 -5.61
N THR A 276 10.57 -2.96 -4.31
CA THR A 276 10.87 -4.04 -3.35
C THR A 276 9.70 -5.00 -3.19
N GLN A 277 8.48 -4.56 -3.55
CA GLN A 277 7.30 -5.42 -3.60
C GLN A 277 7.40 -6.54 -4.66
N LEU A 278 8.34 -6.45 -5.62
CA LEU A 278 8.61 -7.54 -6.57
C LEU A 278 8.99 -8.85 -5.87
N LEU A 279 9.80 -8.78 -4.81
CA LEU A 279 10.12 -9.98 -4.04
C LEU A 279 8.93 -10.44 -3.19
N VAL A 280 8.30 -9.50 -2.45
CA VAL A 280 7.20 -9.80 -1.53
C VAL A 280 6.00 -10.41 -2.27
N MET A 281 5.52 -9.72 -3.31
CA MET A 281 4.39 -10.22 -4.12
C MET A 281 4.77 -11.46 -4.93
N GLY A 282 6.01 -11.52 -5.44
CA GLY A 282 6.49 -12.68 -6.20
C GLY A 282 6.54 -13.95 -5.36
N LEU A 283 6.97 -13.87 -4.11
CA LEU A 283 6.88 -14.98 -3.15
C LEU A 283 5.42 -15.29 -2.81
N GLY A 284 4.54 -14.29 -2.78
CA GLY A 284 3.09 -14.47 -2.61
C GLY A 284 2.44 -15.32 -3.70
N LEU A 285 3.07 -15.44 -4.89
CA LEU A 285 2.56 -16.29 -5.97
C LEU A 285 2.66 -17.81 -5.67
N PHE A 286 3.43 -18.20 -4.66
CA PHE A 286 3.49 -19.58 -4.19
C PHE A 286 2.39 -19.94 -3.20
N ALA A 287 1.62 -18.96 -2.70
CA ALA A 287 0.52 -19.20 -1.75
C ALA A 287 -0.59 -20.07 -2.35
N GLN A 288 -1.19 -20.93 -1.53
CA GLN A 288 -2.35 -21.74 -1.91
C GLN A 288 -3.44 -21.63 -0.79
N PRO A 289 -4.63 -21.11 -1.09
CA PRO A 289 -5.06 -20.53 -2.37
C PRO A 289 -4.29 -19.23 -2.70
N LEU A 290 -4.08 -18.99 -3.99
CA LEU A 290 -3.40 -17.78 -4.44
C LEU A 290 -4.28 -16.55 -4.22
N ASN A 291 -3.71 -15.49 -3.66
CA ASN A 291 -4.36 -14.20 -3.62
C ASN A 291 -4.29 -13.54 -5.02
N VAL A 292 -5.45 -13.46 -5.67
CA VAL A 292 -5.55 -12.90 -7.03
C VAL A 292 -5.14 -11.42 -7.09
N HIS A 293 -5.35 -10.65 -6.01
CA HIS A 293 -4.89 -9.26 -5.94
C HIS A 293 -3.36 -9.17 -5.92
N THR A 294 -2.70 -10.12 -5.24
CA THR A 294 -1.23 -10.21 -5.27
C THR A 294 -0.73 -10.51 -6.68
N LEU A 295 -1.37 -11.43 -7.40
CA LEU A 295 -1.01 -11.73 -8.78
C LEU A 295 -1.19 -10.52 -9.71
N VAL A 296 -2.35 -9.86 -9.65
CA VAL A 296 -2.64 -8.67 -10.46
C VAL A 296 -1.69 -7.54 -10.11
N GLY A 297 -1.48 -7.26 -8.82
CA GLY A 297 -0.54 -6.22 -8.37
C GLY A 297 0.90 -6.50 -8.82
N TRP A 298 1.35 -7.75 -8.72
CA TRP A 298 2.68 -8.16 -9.20
C TRP A 298 2.84 -7.96 -10.71
N LEU A 299 1.85 -8.38 -11.51
CA LEU A 299 1.85 -8.18 -12.96
C LEU A 299 1.79 -6.70 -13.37
N GLN A 300 1.22 -5.83 -12.55
CA GLN A 300 1.13 -4.39 -12.81
C GLN A 300 2.34 -3.58 -12.34
N MET A 301 3.34 -4.21 -11.72
CA MET A 301 4.56 -3.51 -11.30
C MET A 301 5.21 -2.76 -12.47
N PRO A 302 5.64 -1.49 -12.27
CA PRO A 302 6.12 -0.62 -13.36
C PRO A 302 7.39 -1.15 -14.03
N VAL A 303 8.28 -1.76 -13.26
CA VAL A 303 9.50 -2.44 -13.75
C VAL A 303 9.38 -3.92 -13.43
N HIS A 304 9.50 -4.79 -14.41
CA HIS A 304 9.16 -6.20 -14.27
C HIS A 304 9.99 -7.09 -15.20
N PRO A 305 10.29 -8.36 -14.82
CA PRO A 305 11.01 -9.29 -15.68
C PRO A 305 10.24 -9.74 -16.94
N LEU A 306 8.90 -9.77 -16.87
CA LEU A 306 8.05 -10.14 -18.00
C LEU A 306 7.65 -8.92 -18.85
N ASP A 307 7.39 -9.15 -20.14
CA ASP A 307 7.00 -8.13 -21.10
C ASP A 307 5.69 -7.40 -20.73
N GLY A 308 5.66 -6.06 -20.91
CA GLY A 308 4.54 -5.23 -20.49
C GLY A 308 3.26 -5.48 -21.28
N PHE A 309 3.34 -5.73 -22.59
CA PHE A 309 2.17 -6.00 -23.42
C PHE A 309 1.51 -7.33 -23.03
N PHE A 310 2.31 -8.37 -22.81
CA PHE A 310 1.82 -9.65 -22.31
C PHE A 310 1.12 -9.50 -20.96
N ARG A 311 1.77 -8.79 -20.01
CA ARG A 311 1.22 -8.59 -18.65
C ARG A 311 -0.13 -7.88 -18.66
N SER A 312 -0.26 -6.83 -19.45
CA SER A 312 -1.51 -6.09 -19.61
C SER A 312 -2.65 -6.97 -20.13
N ARG A 313 -2.38 -7.79 -21.16
CA ARG A 313 -3.38 -8.72 -21.70
C ARG A 313 -3.76 -9.80 -20.69
N LEU A 314 -2.79 -10.32 -19.94
CA LEU A 314 -3.05 -11.33 -18.92
C LEU A 314 -3.90 -10.76 -17.77
N VAL A 315 -3.57 -9.54 -17.31
CA VAL A 315 -4.35 -8.84 -16.27
C VAL A 315 -5.78 -8.62 -16.74
N ASN A 316 -5.99 -8.13 -17.96
CA ASN A 316 -7.33 -7.94 -18.52
C ASN A 316 -8.12 -9.26 -18.56
N ALA A 317 -7.50 -10.35 -19.01
CA ALA A 317 -8.15 -11.65 -19.04
C ALA A 317 -8.51 -12.18 -17.64
N ILE A 318 -7.66 -11.95 -16.63
CA ILE A 318 -7.94 -12.31 -15.24
C ILE A 318 -9.14 -11.50 -14.69
N VAL A 319 -9.19 -10.20 -14.95
CA VAL A 319 -10.24 -9.30 -14.46
C VAL A 319 -11.58 -9.58 -15.15
N GLU A 320 -11.58 -9.71 -16.48
CA GLU A 320 -12.78 -10.01 -17.28
C GLU A 320 -13.41 -11.34 -16.87
N GLU A 321 -12.61 -12.39 -16.75
CA GLU A 321 -13.08 -13.72 -16.41
C GLU A 321 -13.39 -13.90 -14.91
N GLY A 322 -12.67 -13.15 -14.02
CA GLY A 322 -12.80 -13.24 -12.58
C GLY A 322 -11.91 -14.29 -11.90
N GLY A 323 -11.01 -14.93 -12.67
CA GLY A 323 -10.06 -15.92 -12.18
C GLY A 323 -8.84 -16.02 -13.09
N TYR A 324 -7.79 -16.70 -12.64
CA TYR A 324 -6.52 -16.78 -13.37
C TYR A 324 -6.28 -18.14 -14.07
N ARG A 325 -7.02 -19.20 -13.71
CA ARG A 325 -6.87 -20.55 -14.28
C ARG A 325 -7.86 -20.86 -15.42
N ASN A 326 -8.45 -19.82 -16.02
CA ASN A 326 -9.35 -19.98 -17.16
C ASN A 326 -8.61 -20.28 -18.49
N GLU A 327 -9.36 -20.62 -19.51
CA GLU A 327 -8.80 -21.01 -20.82
C GLU A 327 -8.10 -19.83 -21.51
N ALA A 328 -8.63 -18.62 -21.41
CA ALA A 328 -8.04 -17.42 -22.01
C ALA A 328 -6.65 -17.14 -21.42
N CYS A 329 -6.51 -17.20 -20.09
CA CYS A 329 -5.21 -17.03 -19.42
C CYS A 329 -4.22 -18.13 -19.80
N ARG A 330 -4.64 -19.41 -19.81
CA ARG A 330 -3.78 -20.53 -20.21
C ARG A 330 -3.27 -20.38 -21.64
N LYS A 331 -4.15 -19.96 -22.55
CA LYS A 331 -3.81 -19.72 -23.96
C LYS A 331 -2.79 -18.59 -24.10
N LEU A 332 -3.00 -17.47 -23.43
CA LEU A 332 -2.09 -16.32 -23.42
C LEU A 332 -0.69 -16.72 -22.90
N VAL A 333 -0.64 -17.42 -21.76
CA VAL A 333 0.62 -17.89 -21.17
C VAL A 333 1.33 -18.83 -22.15
N LYS A 334 0.64 -19.80 -22.74
CA LYS A 334 1.21 -20.75 -23.69
C LYS A 334 1.77 -20.07 -24.96
N GLU A 335 1.02 -19.14 -25.54
CA GLU A 335 1.44 -18.41 -26.75
C GLU A 335 2.69 -17.55 -26.52
N HIS A 336 2.82 -16.91 -25.34
CA HIS A 336 3.94 -16.01 -25.04
C HIS A 336 5.13 -16.72 -24.40
N ALA A 337 4.93 -17.92 -23.86
CA ALA A 337 6.00 -18.71 -23.29
C ALA A 337 6.86 -19.42 -24.35
N GLU A 338 6.39 -19.54 -25.58
CA GLU A 338 7.12 -20.22 -26.66
C GLU A 338 8.53 -19.64 -26.85
N GLY A 339 9.56 -20.46 -26.64
CA GLY A 339 10.97 -20.06 -26.66
C GLY A 339 11.46 -19.30 -25.39
N LYS A 340 10.63 -19.18 -24.38
CA LYS A 340 10.93 -18.51 -23.10
C LYS A 340 10.37 -19.29 -21.88
N GLU A 341 10.13 -20.57 -22.04
CA GLU A 341 9.43 -21.42 -21.08
C GLU A 341 10.01 -21.29 -19.68
N LYS A 342 11.34 -21.33 -19.55
CA LYS A 342 12.02 -21.21 -18.27
C LYS A 342 11.74 -19.87 -17.56
N LEU A 343 11.61 -18.77 -18.30
CA LEU A 343 11.29 -17.45 -17.73
C LEU A 343 9.88 -17.43 -17.12
N PHE A 344 8.92 -18.07 -17.83
CA PHE A 344 7.54 -18.14 -17.38
C PHE A 344 7.37 -19.12 -16.22
N GLU A 345 8.05 -20.25 -16.21
CA GLU A 345 8.06 -21.19 -15.09
C GLU A 345 8.56 -20.52 -13.80
N VAL A 346 9.62 -19.73 -13.90
CA VAL A 346 10.19 -19.02 -12.73
C VAL A 346 9.30 -17.90 -12.24
N PHE A 347 8.84 -17.01 -13.16
CA PHE A 347 8.16 -15.77 -12.77
C PHE A 347 6.63 -15.85 -12.79
N LEU A 348 6.05 -16.97 -13.16
CA LEU A 348 4.62 -17.27 -13.04
C LEU A 348 4.35 -18.61 -12.37
N PRO A 349 4.88 -18.87 -11.16
CA PRO A 349 4.68 -20.14 -10.48
C PRO A 349 3.21 -20.46 -10.23
N ALA A 350 2.35 -19.45 -10.16
CA ALA A 350 0.90 -19.61 -10.03
C ALA A 350 0.25 -20.48 -11.12
N PHE A 351 0.84 -20.54 -12.32
CA PHE A 351 0.34 -21.31 -13.46
C PHE A 351 0.98 -22.71 -13.58
N THR A 352 2.10 -22.96 -12.89
CA THR A 352 2.89 -24.19 -12.99
C THR A 352 2.97 -24.94 -11.66
N ALA A 353 2.76 -24.27 -10.51
CA ALA A 353 2.96 -24.84 -9.19
C ALA A 353 1.95 -25.95 -8.83
N SER A 354 2.48 -26.99 -8.17
CA SER A 354 1.71 -28.00 -7.45
C SER A 354 1.18 -27.43 -6.11
N SER A 355 0.32 -28.18 -5.42
CA SER A 355 -0.14 -27.83 -4.06
C SER A 355 0.98 -27.83 -3.02
N VAL A 356 2.15 -28.38 -3.34
CA VAL A 356 3.34 -28.44 -2.50
C VAL A 356 4.35 -27.43 -3.01
N ILE A 357 4.87 -26.59 -2.12
CA ILE A 357 5.91 -25.62 -2.44
C ILE A 357 7.28 -26.28 -2.22
N TYR A 358 8.04 -26.46 -3.31
CA TYR A 358 9.40 -26.97 -3.22
C TYR A 358 10.39 -25.84 -2.92
N THR A 359 11.26 -26.05 -1.95
CA THR A 359 12.31 -25.11 -1.59
C THR A 359 13.21 -24.73 -2.78
N ALA A 360 13.43 -25.70 -3.68
CA ALA A 360 14.21 -25.50 -4.91
C ALA A 360 13.57 -24.47 -5.86
N ASP A 361 12.23 -24.47 -6.00
CA ASP A 361 11.51 -23.53 -6.87
C ASP A 361 11.57 -22.11 -6.30
N VAL A 362 11.37 -21.95 -4.99
CA VAL A 362 11.52 -20.66 -4.30
C VAL A 362 12.95 -20.13 -4.43
N ARG A 363 13.95 -21.01 -4.25
CA ARG A 363 15.38 -20.65 -4.42
C ARG A 363 15.68 -20.19 -5.85
N LEU A 364 15.12 -20.87 -6.83
CA LEU A 364 15.28 -20.50 -8.24
C LEU A 364 14.66 -19.13 -8.52
N PHE A 365 13.43 -18.89 -8.05
CA PHE A 365 12.75 -17.61 -8.18
C PHE A 365 13.59 -16.46 -7.59
N VAL A 366 14.02 -16.60 -6.34
CA VAL A 366 14.80 -15.57 -5.61
C VAL A 366 16.12 -15.29 -6.33
N LYS A 367 16.82 -16.32 -6.78
CA LYS A 367 18.08 -16.20 -7.52
C LYS A 367 17.91 -15.46 -8.85
N GLU A 368 16.94 -15.88 -9.66
CA GLU A 368 16.71 -15.28 -10.99
C GLU A 368 16.21 -13.83 -10.86
N LEU A 369 15.39 -13.53 -9.84
CA LEU A 369 14.96 -12.17 -9.53
C LEU A 369 16.15 -11.28 -9.13
N SER A 370 17.07 -11.78 -8.30
CA SER A 370 18.28 -11.05 -7.91
C SER A 370 19.18 -10.73 -9.12
N VAL A 371 19.39 -11.72 -9.98
CA VAL A 371 20.20 -11.56 -11.20
C VAL A 371 19.57 -10.53 -12.13
N TRP A 372 18.27 -10.66 -12.37
CA TRP A 372 17.54 -9.73 -13.22
C TRP A 372 17.55 -8.30 -12.64
N ALA A 373 17.32 -8.15 -11.34
CA ALA A 373 17.29 -6.83 -10.68
C ALA A 373 18.63 -6.11 -10.81
N LYS A 374 19.75 -6.79 -10.57
CA LYS A 374 21.11 -6.25 -10.75
C LYS A 374 21.39 -5.85 -12.22
N GLN A 375 21.02 -6.69 -13.16
CA GLN A 375 21.20 -6.39 -14.60
C GLN A 375 20.34 -5.19 -15.02
N ARG A 376 19.09 -5.12 -14.55
CA ARG A 376 18.18 -4.03 -14.85
C ARG A 376 18.62 -2.73 -14.21
N ALA A 377 19.09 -2.76 -12.95
CA ALA A 377 19.68 -1.61 -12.26
C ALA A 377 20.88 -1.05 -13.03
N HIS A 378 21.80 -1.93 -13.45
CA HIS A 378 22.98 -1.52 -14.22
C HIS A 378 22.60 -0.89 -15.56
N TRP A 379 21.62 -1.46 -16.26
CA TRP A 379 21.11 -0.88 -17.51
C TRP A 379 20.49 0.50 -17.27
N MET A 380 19.64 0.65 -16.23
CA MET A 380 18.99 1.92 -15.87
C MET A 380 20.00 2.98 -15.43
N ALA A 381 21.03 2.60 -14.70
CA ALA A 381 22.10 3.54 -14.29
C ALA A 381 22.80 4.18 -15.49
N SER A 382 22.81 3.51 -16.65
CA SER A 382 23.34 4.09 -17.90
C SER A 382 22.40 5.10 -18.57
N GLN A 383 21.14 5.19 -18.11
CA GLN A 383 20.13 6.13 -18.62
C GLN A 383 19.93 7.23 -17.58
N ALA A 384 20.30 8.47 -17.90
CA ALA A 384 20.38 9.59 -16.96
C ALA A 384 19.07 9.96 -16.21
N GLU A 385 17.92 9.37 -16.58
CA GLU A 385 16.60 9.78 -16.07
C GLU A 385 16.02 8.88 -14.97
N ASN A 386 16.63 7.70 -14.67
CA ASN A 386 16.00 6.64 -13.86
C ASN A 386 16.71 6.33 -12.53
N GLY A 387 17.42 7.30 -11.94
CA GLY A 387 18.25 7.08 -10.72
C GLY A 387 17.48 6.50 -9.51
N ALA A 388 16.26 6.97 -9.27
CA ALA A 388 15.46 6.50 -8.12
C ALA A 388 15.11 5.00 -8.18
N TRP A 389 14.95 4.44 -9.38
CA TRP A 389 14.62 3.03 -9.54
C TRP A 389 15.86 2.12 -9.46
N VAL A 390 17.03 2.66 -9.71
CA VAL A 390 18.31 1.94 -9.57
C VAL A 390 18.50 1.51 -8.10
N GLU A 391 18.32 2.43 -7.16
CA GLU A 391 18.45 2.13 -5.72
C GLU A 391 17.42 1.09 -5.28
N GLN A 392 16.17 1.21 -5.73
CA GLN A 392 15.12 0.24 -5.40
C GLN A 392 15.43 -1.16 -5.97
N LEU A 393 15.93 -1.26 -7.21
CA LEU A 393 16.33 -2.56 -7.80
C LEU A 393 17.52 -3.17 -7.07
N MET A 394 18.47 -2.35 -6.64
CA MET A 394 19.58 -2.86 -5.79
C MET A 394 19.06 -3.34 -4.44
N ALA A 395 18.10 -2.64 -3.82
CA ALA A 395 17.45 -3.10 -2.60
C ALA A 395 16.73 -4.44 -2.79
N VAL A 396 16.03 -4.65 -3.93
CA VAL A 396 15.46 -5.97 -4.28
C VAL A 396 16.54 -7.05 -4.32
N ALA A 397 17.69 -6.77 -4.94
CA ALA A 397 18.78 -7.73 -5.04
C ALA A 397 19.38 -8.08 -3.67
N ASP A 398 19.51 -7.09 -2.78
CA ASP A 398 20.00 -7.29 -1.41
C ASP A 398 18.98 -8.09 -0.57
N MET A 399 17.69 -7.81 -0.68
CA MET A 399 16.63 -8.59 -0.04
C MET A 399 16.61 -10.03 -0.55
N CYS A 400 16.77 -10.25 -1.85
CA CYS A 400 16.91 -11.58 -2.42
C CYS A 400 18.13 -12.32 -1.85
N HIS A 401 19.25 -11.61 -1.66
CA HIS A 401 20.46 -12.21 -1.06
C HIS A 401 20.20 -12.66 0.38
N ALA A 402 19.64 -11.80 1.22
CA ALA A 402 19.26 -12.14 2.60
C ALA A 402 18.29 -13.33 2.64
N PHE A 403 17.28 -13.34 1.75
CA PHE A 403 16.33 -14.45 1.66
C PHE A 403 16.99 -15.77 1.18
N SER A 404 18.00 -15.70 0.30
CA SER A 404 18.75 -16.88 -0.13
C SER A 404 19.51 -17.54 1.04
N ILE A 405 20.09 -16.74 1.94
CA ILE A 405 20.76 -17.25 3.13
C ILE A 405 19.75 -18.00 4.04
N LEU A 406 18.51 -17.48 4.19
CA LEU A 406 17.46 -18.19 4.93
C LEU A 406 17.09 -19.52 4.28
N LEU A 407 16.97 -19.56 2.95
CA LEU A 407 16.71 -20.81 2.23
C LEU A 407 17.84 -21.82 2.37
N ASP A 408 19.10 -21.35 2.54
CA ASP A 408 20.24 -22.23 2.76
C ASP A 408 20.28 -22.80 4.19
N THR A 409 19.67 -22.10 5.17
CA THR A 409 19.49 -22.64 6.52
C THR A 409 18.33 -23.64 6.63
N HIS A 410 17.41 -23.61 5.68
CA HIS A 410 16.27 -24.53 5.62
C HIS A 410 16.68 -25.86 4.97
N SER A 411 16.65 -26.94 5.78
CA SER A 411 17.17 -28.25 5.36
C SER A 411 16.12 -29.16 4.68
N GLU A 412 14.85 -28.73 4.63
CA GLU A 412 13.76 -29.52 4.06
C GLU A 412 13.57 -29.24 2.56
N ASP A 413 13.19 -30.25 1.80
CA ASP A 413 12.94 -30.13 0.35
C ASP A 413 11.68 -29.29 0.05
N THR A 414 10.79 -29.14 1.03
CA THR A 414 9.53 -28.40 0.95
C THR A 414 9.47 -27.32 2.01
N ILE A 415 8.74 -26.24 1.72
CA ILE A 415 8.54 -25.12 2.63
C ILE A 415 7.07 -24.72 2.63
N ASP A 416 6.52 -24.41 3.80
CA ASP A 416 5.17 -23.87 3.89
C ASP A 416 5.15 -22.34 3.66
N TYR A 417 4.02 -21.85 3.15
CA TYR A 417 3.88 -20.42 2.85
C TYR A 417 3.93 -19.53 4.10
N GLN A 418 3.49 -20.03 5.27
CA GLN A 418 3.53 -19.25 6.51
C GLN A 418 4.97 -18.96 6.92
N THR A 419 5.88 -19.92 6.70
CA THR A 419 7.33 -19.71 6.94
C THR A 419 7.87 -18.64 6.00
N ILE A 420 7.54 -18.68 4.70
CA ILE A 420 7.95 -17.66 3.72
C ILE A 420 7.45 -16.27 4.15
N ASP A 421 6.18 -16.14 4.48
CA ASP A 421 5.54 -14.89 4.90
C ASP A 421 6.13 -14.34 6.21
N SER A 422 6.34 -15.21 7.19
CA SER A 422 7.00 -14.86 8.45
C SER A 422 8.44 -14.35 8.24
N TRP A 423 9.19 -14.95 7.34
CA TRP A 423 10.53 -14.49 7.01
C TRP A 423 10.50 -13.13 6.34
N MET A 424 9.63 -12.95 5.34
CA MET A 424 9.49 -11.66 4.65
C MET A 424 9.06 -10.52 5.58
N SER A 425 8.10 -10.77 6.46
CA SER A 425 7.62 -9.78 7.43
C SER A 425 8.71 -9.37 8.44
N THR A 426 9.64 -10.27 8.76
CA THR A 426 10.71 -10.04 9.74
C THR A 426 11.94 -9.38 9.12
N ILE A 427 12.34 -9.79 7.91
CA ILE A 427 13.46 -9.16 7.20
C ILE A 427 13.13 -7.68 6.91
N GLY A 428 11.84 -7.38 6.67
CA GLY A 428 11.38 -6.03 6.31
C GLY A 428 11.89 -5.58 4.94
N GLY A 429 11.42 -4.43 4.49
CA GLY A 429 11.99 -3.74 3.35
C GLY A 429 13.31 -3.09 3.73
N LYS A 430 14.25 -3.02 2.82
CA LYS A 430 15.41 -2.15 2.96
C LYS A 430 14.93 -0.71 2.80
N ASP A 431 15.30 0.17 3.73
CA ASP A 431 15.03 1.59 3.58
C ASP A 431 15.67 2.11 2.30
N VAL A 432 14.83 2.60 1.40
CA VAL A 432 15.29 3.30 0.22
C VAL A 432 15.04 4.79 0.45
N TYR A 433 16.10 5.55 0.37
CA TYR A 433 16.01 6.99 0.53
C TYR A 433 15.63 7.64 -0.81
N THR A 434 14.42 8.12 -0.91
CA THR A 434 14.02 8.98 -2.03
C THR A 434 14.36 10.42 -1.68
N ASN A 435 15.32 10.97 -2.39
CA ASN A 435 15.74 12.36 -2.20
C ASN A 435 14.95 13.27 -3.15
N ALA A 436 14.05 14.08 -2.59
CA ALA A 436 13.65 15.30 -3.30
C ALA A 436 14.82 16.29 -3.19
N ILE A 437 15.39 16.64 -4.34
CA ILE A 437 16.58 17.49 -4.38
C ILE A 437 16.26 18.89 -3.83
N ALA A 438 17.06 19.37 -2.89
CA ALA A 438 17.02 20.74 -2.41
C ALA A 438 17.29 21.73 -3.56
N GLN A 439 16.40 22.70 -3.71
CA GLN A 439 16.52 23.71 -4.78
C GLN A 439 17.43 24.87 -4.35
N ARG A 440 18.09 25.48 -5.30
CA ARG A 440 18.94 26.65 -5.03
C ARG A 440 18.12 27.77 -4.40
N GLY A 441 18.63 28.32 -3.28
CA GLY A 441 17.96 29.38 -2.52
C GLY A 441 16.93 28.82 -1.49
N CYS A 442 16.86 27.49 -1.33
CA CYS A 442 16.07 26.90 -0.27
C CYS A 442 16.65 27.23 1.12
N ARG A 443 15.80 27.06 2.12
CA ARG A 443 16.21 27.20 3.52
C ARG A 443 17.01 26.01 3.98
N MET A 444 17.90 26.24 4.95
CA MET A 444 18.57 25.16 5.66
C MET A 444 17.59 24.47 6.60
N VAL A 445 17.39 23.18 6.37
CA VAL A 445 16.52 22.33 7.20
C VAL A 445 17.32 21.17 7.76
N ILE A 446 17.09 20.86 9.02
CA ILE A 446 17.55 19.65 9.70
C ILE A 446 16.34 18.90 10.25
N ASP A 447 16.40 17.59 10.23
CA ASP A 447 15.30 16.70 10.59
C ASP A 447 15.19 16.44 12.10
N HIS A 448 16.26 16.75 12.88
CA HIS A 448 16.28 16.52 14.30
C HIS A 448 16.99 17.66 15.07
N PRO A 449 16.49 18.05 16.27
CA PRO A 449 17.09 19.11 17.10
C PRO A 449 18.58 18.93 17.39
N CYS A 450 19.03 17.71 17.61
CA CYS A 450 20.42 17.40 17.92
C CYS A 450 21.43 17.81 16.83
N LYS A 451 20.96 17.96 15.59
CA LYS A 451 21.80 18.26 14.40
C LYS A 451 22.21 19.74 14.28
N MET A 452 21.90 20.58 15.28
CA MET A 452 22.44 21.93 15.41
C MET A 452 23.89 21.89 15.90
N VAL A 453 24.83 22.00 14.97
CA VAL A 453 26.28 21.95 15.25
C VAL A 453 26.88 23.34 15.49
N SER A 454 26.27 24.39 14.96
CA SER A 454 26.69 25.78 15.16
C SER A 454 25.60 26.63 15.78
N VAL A 455 26.01 27.72 16.43
CA VAL A 455 25.07 28.69 17.00
C VAL A 455 24.37 29.45 15.87
N ALA A 456 23.02 29.37 15.85
CA ALA A 456 22.15 30.14 14.97
C ALA A 456 21.70 31.44 15.65
N GLU A 457 21.46 32.49 14.88
CA GLU A 457 20.82 33.68 15.38
C GLU A 457 19.31 33.48 15.51
N LYS A 458 18.69 32.91 14.49
CA LYS A 458 17.24 32.64 14.46
C LYS A 458 16.93 31.24 14.05
N THR A 459 16.19 30.52 14.90
CA THR A 459 15.79 29.12 14.71
C THR A 459 14.27 28.99 14.74
N VAL A 460 13.71 28.22 13.81
CA VAL A 460 12.30 27.79 13.84
C VAL A 460 12.27 26.29 14.03
N TRP A 461 11.72 25.87 15.17
CA TRP A 461 11.58 24.45 15.49
C TRP A 461 10.12 24.00 15.30
N ILE A 462 9.87 23.23 14.24
CA ILE A 462 8.56 22.78 13.81
C ILE A 462 8.27 21.41 14.42
N GLY A 463 7.04 21.20 14.88
CA GLY A 463 6.63 19.93 15.47
C GLY A 463 7.15 19.74 16.88
N VAL A 464 7.06 20.77 17.71
CA VAL A 464 7.37 20.66 19.14
C VAL A 464 6.18 20.03 19.88
N ASP A 465 5.98 18.72 19.63
CA ASP A 465 4.90 17.90 20.16
C ASP A 465 5.41 16.58 20.78
N GLY A 466 4.51 15.76 21.33
CA GLY A 466 4.88 14.61 22.15
C GLY A 466 5.47 13.43 21.41
N GLU A 467 5.33 13.35 20.09
CA GLU A 467 5.89 12.25 19.30
C GLU A 467 7.42 12.31 19.23
N ALA A 468 7.98 13.51 19.27
CA ALA A 468 9.42 13.72 19.20
C ALA A 468 10.21 13.26 20.45
N SER A 469 9.53 12.93 21.55
CA SER A 469 10.16 12.71 22.87
C SER A 469 10.22 11.26 23.32
N GLN A 470 9.77 10.29 22.52
CA GLN A 470 9.83 8.89 22.88
C GLN A 470 11.26 8.37 22.76
N GLY A 471 12.04 8.55 23.80
CA GLY A 471 13.25 7.77 24.02
C GLY A 471 12.88 6.29 24.09
N LYS A 472 13.57 5.46 23.33
CA LYS A 472 13.46 4.00 23.45
C LYS A 472 13.93 3.59 24.85
N GLU A 473 13.03 3.59 25.83
CA GLU A 473 13.23 2.78 27.02
C GLU A 473 13.12 1.31 26.60
N CYS A 474 14.20 0.67 26.34
CA CYS A 474 14.22 -0.77 26.13
C CYS A 474 15.28 -1.40 27.01
N CYS A 475 15.05 -1.37 28.31
CA CYS A 475 15.80 -2.25 29.20
C CYS A 475 15.21 -3.66 29.07
N PHE A 476 15.73 -4.45 28.10
CA PHE A 476 15.37 -5.86 27.94
C PHE A 476 15.92 -6.73 29.08
N LEU A 477 16.90 -6.24 29.87
CA LEU A 477 17.48 -6.95 31.02
C LEU A 477 16.54 -6.86 32.23
N TYR A 478 16.39 -7.97 32.93
CA TYR A 478 15.80 -7.92 34.25
C TYR A 478 16.75 -7.17 35.23
N PRO A 479 16.20 -6.47 36.23
CA PRO A 479 17.03 -5.75 37.20
C PRO A 479 18.09 -6.64 37.86
N SER A 480 17.77 -7.92 38.13
CA SER A 480 18.72 -8.91 38.67
C SER A 480 19.84 -9.28 37.69
N GLU A 481 19.55 -9.37 36.38
CA GLU A 481 20.59 -9.64 35.37
C GLU A 481 21.55 -8.46 35.23
N LYS A 482 21.01 -7.25 35.20
CA LYS A 482 21.80 -6.01 35.11
C LYS A 482 22.69 -5.89 36.34
N ALA A 483 22.15 -6.07 37.57
CA ALA A 483 22.90 -6.06 38.79
C ALA A 483 24.04 -7.11 38.80
N GLY A 484 23.74 -8.35 38.42
CA GLY A 484 24.73 -9.43 38.38
C GLY A 484 25.87 -9.16 37.41
N LEU A 485 25.56 -8.64 36.21
CA LEU A 485 26.59 -8.30 35.20
C LEU A 485 27.47 -7.13 35.67
N VAL A 486 26.92 -6.12 36.35
CA VAL A 486 27.65 -4.97 36.86
C VAL A 486 28.49 -5.36 38.11
N GLU A 487 27.92 -6.10 39.08
CA GLU A 487 28.61 -6.53 40.30
C GLU A 487 29.81 -7.44 40.01
N GLN A 488 29.71 -8.29 38.97
CA GLN A 488 30.79 -9.14 38.52
C GLN A 488 31.74 -8.48 37.51
N SER A 489 31.55 -7.19 37.25
CA SER A 489 32.36 -6.39 36.32
C SER A 489 32.38 -6.91 34.88
N TYR A 490 31.35 -7.64 34.43
CA TYR A 490 31.22 -8.08 33.04
C TYR A 490 30.76 -6.98 32.09
N ILE A 491 30.05 -5.97 32.61
CA ILE A 491 29.70 -4.74 31.88
C ILE A 491 30.02 -3.50 32.73
N HIS A 492 30.33 -2.42 32.05
CA HIS A 492 30.45 -1.13 32.73
C HIS A 492 29.05 -0.60 33.10
N SER A 493 28.94 -0.15 34.36
CA SER A 493 27.74 0.54 34.83
C SER A 493 27.58 1.86 34.09
N TRP A 494 26.45 2.05 33.45
CA TRP A 494 25.96 3.40 33.12
C TRP A 494 24.60 3.57 33.79
N GLU A 495 24.36 4.74 34.33
CA GLU A 495 23.09 5.02 34.96
C GLU A 495 22.05 5.31 33.84
N GLU A 496 20.86 4.73 33.91
CA GLU A 496 19.73 5.09 33.03
C GLU A 496 19.44 6.60 33.05
N LYS A 497 19.73 7.24 34.19
CA LYS A 497 19.66 8.66 34.36
C LYS A 497 20.63 9.44 33.46
N GLU A 498 21.81 8.93 33.18
CA GLU A 498 22.78 9.57 32.27
C GLU A 498 22.34 9.45 30.83
N GLU A 499 21.80 8.31 30.42
CA GLU A 499 21.23 8.13 29.10
C GLU A 499 20.00 9.00 28.88
N THR A 500 19.11 9.09 29.87
CA THR A 500 17.96 10.01 29.84
C THR A 500 18.41 11.47 29.77
N ASN A 501 19.42 11.87 30.57
CA ASN A 501 20.00 13.21 30.51
C ASN A 501 20.62 13.51 29.14
N TYR A 502 21.32 12.53 28.54
CA TYR A 502 21.88 12.66 27.20
C TYR A 502 20.78 12.97 26.18
N HIS A 503 19.74 12.13 26.11
CA HIS A 503 18.64 12.30 25.16
C HIS A 503 17.89 13.65 25.41
N GLU A 504 17.62 14.01 26.66
CA GLU A 504 17.00 15.30 26.99
C GLU A 504 17.87 16.47 26.50
N GLN A 505 19.19 16.45 26.72
CA GLN A 505 20.09 17.50 26.25
C GLN A 505 20.12 17.56 24.69
N MET A 506 20.15 16.41 24.01
CA MET A 506 20.17 16.38 22.56
C MET A 506 18.86 16.90 21.94
N GLN A 507 17.71 16.59 22.54
CA GLN A 507 16.42 17.15 22.15
C GLN A 507 16.32 18.67 22.38
N LEU A 508 16.97 19.19 23.40
CA LEU A 508 16.93 20.61 23.76
C LEU A 508 18.05 21.43 23.11
N MET A 509 18.82 20.87 22.17
CA MET A 509 19.90 21.59 21.46
C MET A 509 19.47 22.95 20.88
N PRO A 510 18.24 23.12 20.31
CA PRO A 510 17.82 24.45 19.83
C PRO A 510 17.82 25.55 20.91
N LEU A 511 17.50 25.19 22.16
CA LEU A 511 17.62 26.16 23.28
C LEU A 511 19.07 26.59 23.55
N TRP A 512 20.02 25.66 23.40
CA TRP A 512 21.44 25.90 23.66
C TRP A 512 22.18 26.56 22.52
N MET A 513 21.69 26.31 21.27
CA MET A 513 22.36 26.70 20.04
C MET A 513 21.71 27.89 19.33
N THR A 514 20.73 28.58 19.93
CA THR A 514 20.12 29.78 19.34
C THR A 514 20.50 30.99 20.17
N SER A 515 21.08 32.02 19.56
CA SER A 515 21.55 33.23 20.26
C SER A 515 20.51 34.35 20.29
N GLY A 516 19.72 34.55 19.25
CA GLY A 516 18.77 35.63 19.07
C GLY A 516 17.32 35.22 19.31
N GLN A 517 16.69 34.53 18.39
CA GLN A 517 15.28 34.18 18.43
C GLN A 517 15.04 32.69 18.21
N LEU A 518 14.30 32.05 19.13
CA LEU A 518 13.79 30.68 18.99
C LEU A 518 12.27 30.72 18.89
N VAL A 519 11.73 30.17 17.80
CA VAL A 519 10.30 30.01 17.59
C VAL A 519 9.95 28.50 17.71
N LEU A 520 9.09 28.16 18.66
CA LEU A 520 8.57 26.81 18.86
C LEU A 520 7.22 26.70 18.18
N VAL A 521 7.14 25.87 17.15
CA VAL A 521 5.89 25.63 16.39
C VAL A 521 5.20 24.37 16.90
N VAL A 522 4.04 24.56 17.52
CA VAL A 522 3.24 23.52 18.15
C VAL A 522 1.99 23.25 17.30
N ARG A 523 1.73 21.99 17.00
CA ARG A 523 0.51 21.53 16.33
C ARG A 523 -0.41 20.90 17.37
N GLU A 524 -1.70 21.19 17.32
CA GLU A 524 -2.69 20.59 18.25
C GLU A 524 -3.19 19.26 17.76
N ARG A 525 -3.15 19.02 16.43
CA ARG A 525 -3.57 17.78 15.77
C ARG A 525 -2.60 17.38 14.65
N ILE A 526 -2.42 16.07 14.47
CA ILE A 526 -1.72 15.46 13.34
C ILE A 526 -2.63 14.35 12.77
N GLY A 527 -2.87 14.35 11.45
CA GLY A 527 -3.77 13.38 10.83
C GLY A 527 -5.21 13.39 11.37
N GLY A 528 -5.64 14.52 11.98
CA GLY A 528 -6.96 14.67 12.61
C GLY A 528 -7.00 14.28 14.08
N GLU A 529 -5.99 13.57 14.61
CA GLU A 529 -5.92 13.15 16.01
C GLU A 529 -5.18 14.17 16.89
N PRO A 530 -5.62 14.36 18.16
CA PRO A 530 -4.93 15.24 19.10
C PRO A 530 -3.53 14.72 19.43
N VAL A 531 -2.54 15.61 19.49
CA VAL A 531 -1.15 15.25 19.77
C VAL A 531 -0.80 15.58 21.22
N LEU A 532 0.02 14.72 21.85
CA LEU A 532 0.56 14.98 23.17
C LEU A 532 1.51 16.18 23.13
N LYS A 533 1.57 16.94 24.23
CA LYS A 533 2.48 18.09 24.32
C LYS A 533 3.93 17.62 24.56
N HIS A 534 4.87 18.27 23.90
CA HIS A 534 6.30 18.06 24.17
C HIS A 534 6.63 18.38 25.64
N PRO A 535 7.52 17.61 26.31
CA PRO A 535 7.91 17.86 27.69
C PRO A 535 8.38 19.27 27.97
N LEU A 536 9.11 19.90 27.05
CA LEU A 536 9.51 21.30 27.13
C LEU A 536 8.30 22.24 27.27
N ILE A 537 7.25 22.05 26.45
CA ILE A 537 6.03 22.88 26.49
C ILE A 537 5.33 22.70 27.83
N VAL A 538 5.18 21.44 28.30
CA VAL A 538 4.57 21.12 29.59
C VAL A 538 5.34 21.82 30.74
N ARG A 539 6.67 21.76 30.69
CA ARG A 539 7.54 22.40 31.69
C ARG A 539 7.42 23.92 31.67
N LEU A 540 7.37 24.52 30.48
CA LEU A 540 7.14 26.00 30.36
C LEU A 540 5.76 26.39 30.90
N GLU A 541 4.69 25.65 30.60
CA GLU A 541 3.34 25.91 31.12
C GLU A 541 3.29 25.81 32.65
N GLN A 542 4.11 24.97 33.28
CA GLN A 542 4.16 24.83 34.75
C GLN A 542 5.01 25.88 35.44
N GLN A 543 6.10 26.33 34.82
CA GLN A 543 7.13 27.13 35.44
C GLN A 543 7.18 28.60 34.97
N VAL A 544 6.43 28.98 33.94
CA VAL A 544 6.32 30.35 33.44
C VAL A 544 4.94 30.89 33.85
N GLU A 545 4.92 32.00 34.66
CA GLU A 545 3.66 32.56 35.18
C GLU A 545 2.79 33.17 34.07
N ASN A 546 3.44 33.85 33.13
CA ASN A 546 2.78 34.59 32.04
C ASN A 546 3.07 33.97 30.66
N ILE A 547 3.01 32.65 30.56
CA ILE A 547 3.31 31.94 29.31
C ILE A 547 2.44 32.40 28.15
N THR A 548 1.22 32.82 28.42
CA THR A 548 0.28 33.35 27.41
C THR A 548 0.82 34.56 26.65
N ASP A 549 1.75 35.32 27.24
CA ASP A 549 2.32 36.50 26.60
C ASP A 549 3.29 36.18 25.46
N ILE A 550 3.81 34.94 25.41
CA ILE A 550 4.72 34.43 24.37
C ILE A 550 4.04 33.44 23.42
N ILE A 551 2.74 33.13 23.65
CA ILE A 551 1.97 32.29 22.76
C ILE A 551 1.29 33.15 21.70
N HIS A 552 1.48 32.77 20.46
CA HIS A 552 0.89 33.41 19.30
C HIS A 552 0.05 32.37 18.52
N TYR A 553 -1.04 32.81 17.88
CA TYR A 553 -1.88 32.07 16.99
C TYR A 553 -1.79 32.67 15.59
N PRO A 554 -0.72 32.43 14.84
CA PRO A 554 -0.52 33.04 13.53
C PRO A 554 -1.59 32.59 12.54
N THR A 555 -2.10 33.53 11.78
CA THR A 555 -3.05 33.28 10.70
C THR A 555 -2.61 34.03 9.46
N ILE A 556 -2.87 33.43 8.30
CA ILE A 556 -2.68 34.10 7.01
C ILE A 556 -3.79 35.15 6.89
N GLY A 557 -3.40 36.43 6.75
CA GLY A 557 -4.35 37.50 6.49
C GLY A 557 -5.09 37.32 5.16
N THR A 558 -6.23 37.99 5.02
CA THR A 558 -7.04 37.92 3.77
C THR A 558 -6.26 38.40 2.53
N GLU A 559 -5.25 39.25 2.72
CA GLU A 559 -4.37 39.75 1.66
C GLU A 559 -3.47 38.65 1.05
N GLY A 560 -3.18 37.58 1.80
CA GLY A 560 -2.36 36.46 1.36
C GLY A 560 -3.16 35.31 0.72
N ARG A 561 -4.47 35.38 0.78
CA ARG A 561 -5.34 34.36 0.18
C ARG A 561 -5.73 34.79 -1.23
N HIS A 562 -5.36 34.02 -2.23
CA HIS A 562 -6.00 34.13 -3.52
C HIS A 562 -7.47 33.70 -3.34
N PRO A 563 -8.44 34.61 -3.58
CA PRO A 563 -9.83 34.19 -3.55
C PRO A 563 -9.99 33.09 -4.60
N VAL A 564 -10.36 31.93 -4.16
CA VAL A 564 -10.85 30.90 -5.09
C VAL A 564 -12.19 31.42 -5.56
N GLU A 565 -12.28 31.78 -6.84
CA GLU A 565 -13.59 32.00 -7.45
C GLU A 565 -14.40 30.73 -7.24
N MET A 566 -15.44 30.86 -6.43
CA MET A 566 -16.44 29.80 -6.35
C MET A 566 -17.08 29.76 -7.72
N VAL A 567 -16.73 28.76 -8.50
CA VAL A 567 -17.46 28.47 -9.73
C VAL A 567 -18.86 28.05 -9.27
N GLU A 568 -19.86 28.90 -9.50
CA GLU A 568 -21.24 28.47 -9.34
C GLU A 568 -21.43 27.29 -10.30
N HIS A 569 -21.79 26.15 -9.73
CA HIS A 569 -22.15 25.00 -10.56
C HIS A 569 -23.40 25.40 -11.37
N SER A 570 -23.20 25.54 -12.67
CA SER A 570 -24.33 25.63 -13.58
C SER A 570 -25.16 24.33 -13.52
N GLU A 571 -26.46 24.43 -13.55
CA GLU A 571 -27.31 23.24 -13.70
C GLU A 571 -26.86 22.46 -14.95
N VAL A 572 -26.82 21.13 -14.82
CA VAL A 572 -26.50 20.28 -15.96
C VAL A 572 -27.49 20.50 -17.08
N PRO A 573 -27.08 20.92 -18.26
CA PRO A 573 -28.04 21.16 -19.36
C PRO A 573 -28.72 19.85 -19.75
N ALA A 574 -29.97 19.88 -20.13
CA ALA A 574 -30.70 18.70 -20.58
C ALA A 574 -30.10 18.08 -21.86
N GLU A 575 -29.43 18.89 -22.66
CA GLU A 575 -28.78 18.50 -23.92
C GLU A 575 -27.41 19.15 -24.04
N MET A 576 -26.48 18.41 -24.67
CA MET A 576 -25.14 18.89 -25.04
C MET A 576 -24.95 18.78 -26.56
N HIS A 577 -24.10 19.64 -27.13
CA HIS A 577 -23.77 19.63 -28.55
C HIS A 577 -22.42 18.93 -28.80
N LEU A 578 -22.39 18.12 -29.85
CA LEU A 578 -21.23 17.39 -30.35
C LEU A 578 -20.72 18.04 -31.64
N ASP A 579 -19.59 18.69 -31.61
CA ASP A 579 -19.02 19.43 -32.76
C ASP A 579 -18.61 18.52 -33.93
N HIS A 580 -18.37 17.24 -33.68
CA HIS A 580 -17.87 16.27 -34.66
C HIS A 580 -18.66 14.96 -34.67
N ALA A 581 -19.99 15.03 -34.64
CA ALA A 581 -20.84 13.84 -34.67
C ALA A 581 -20.61 12.94 -35.89
N ASP A 582 -20.17 13.52 -37.02
CA ASP A 582 -19.81 12.81 -38.24
C ASP A 582 -18.61 11.85 -38.09
N LYS A 583 -17.80 12.01 -37.08
CA LYS A 583 -16.65 11.14 -36.78
C LYS A 583 -16.97 9.93 -35.87
N ILE A 584 -18.18 9.91 -35.30
CA ILE A 584 -18.59 8.82 -34.41
C ILE A 584 -18.79 7.54 -35.22
N LYS A 585 -18.12 6.48 -34.78
CA LYS A 585 -18.26 5.15 -35.36
C LYS A 585 -19.15 4.29 -34.48
N TRP A 586 -20.23 3.80 -35.06
CA TRP A 586 -21.12 2.86 -34.39
C TRP A 586 -20.53 1.45 -34.40
N PRO A 587 -20.76 0.66 -33.33
CA PRO A 587 -20.39 -0.75 -33.32
C PRO A 587 -21.24 -1.54 -34.35
N ASP A 588 -20.67 -2.61 -34.89
CA ASP A 588 -21.36 -3.48 -35.85
C ASP A 588 -22.59 -4.16 -35.25
N HIS A 589 -22.63 -4.32 -33.95
CA HIS A 589 -23.69 -4.99 -33.20
C HIS A 589 -23.94 -4.30 -31.86
N LEU A 590 -25.21 -4.26 -31.47
CA LEU A 590 -25.68 -3.86 -30.14
C LEU A 590 -26.00 -5.12 -29.33
N SER A 591 -25.81 -5.09 -28.02
CA SER A 591 -26.31 -6.13 -27.11
C SER A 591 -27.60 -5.69 -26.42
N PRO A 592 -28.45 -6.61 -25.95
CA PRO A 592 -29.66 -6.22 -25.20
C PRO A 592 -29.37 -5.33 -24.00
N THR A 593 -28.20 -5.50 -23.35
CA THR A 593 -27.75 -4.65 -22.25
C THR A 593 -27.39 -3.24 -22.74
N THR A 594 -26.55 -3.14 -23.77
CA THR A 594 -26.09 -1.86 -24.31
C THR A 594 -27.23 -1.06 -24.97
N ILE A 595 -28.27 -1.74 -25.49
CA ILE A 595 -29.50 -1.10 -25.98
C ILE A 595 -30.18 -0.37 -24.82
N GLY A 596 -30.32 -0.98 -23.66
CA GLY A 596 -30.86 -0.33 -22.48
C GLY A 596 -30.09 0.94 -22.13
N THR A 597 -28.77 0.88 -22.08
CA THR A 597 -27.91 2.05 -21.82
C THR A 597 -28.09 3.13 -22.89
N LEU A 598 -28.09 2.77 -24.19
CA LEU A 598 -28.29 3.75 -25.28
C LEU A 598 -29.60 4.49 -25.15
N VAL A 599 -30.68 3.78 -24.82
CA VAL A 599 -32.04 4.39 -24.76
C VAL A 599 -32.21 5.21 -23.50
N GLU A 600 -31.82 4.68 -22.34
CA GLU A 600 -32.06 5.32 -21.03
C GLU A 600 -30.97 6.32 -20.64
N HIS A 601 -29.68 6.06 -21.01
CA HIS A 601 -28.51 6.84 -20.65
C HIS A 601 -27.61 7.12 -21.86
N PRO A 602 -28.09 7.86 -22.87
CA PRO A 602 -27.36 8.04 -24.12
C PRO A 602 -26.00 8.71 -23.96
N PHE A 603 -25.83 9.58 -22.98
CA PHE A 603 -24.53 10.20 -22.69
C PHE A 603 -23.51 9.19 -22.22
N ASP A 604 -23.86 8.30 -21.28
CA ASP A 604 -22.97 7.26 -20.80
C ASP A 604 -22.62 6.28 -21.93
N TYR A 605 -23.62 5.93 -22.77
CA TYR A 605 -23.40 5.11 -23.95
C TYR A 605 -22.42 5.76 -24.94
N LEU A 606 -22.57 7.08 -25.18
CA LEU A 606 -21.64 7.82 -26.03
C LEU A 606 -20.18 7.71 -25.49
N MET A 607 -20.02 7.99 -24.20
CA MET A 607 -18.68 7.99 -23.60
C MET A 607 -18.04 6.59 -23.62
N GLU A 608 -18.76 5.57 -23.17
CA GLU A 608 -18.23 4.23 -22.99
C GLU A 608 -18.09 3.44 -24.29
N HIS A 609 -19.13 3.48 -25.16
CA HIS A 609 -19.22 2.58 -26.31
C HIS A 609 -18.93 3.21 -27.66
N LEU A 610 -19.06 4.54 -27.80
CA LEU A 610 -18.80 5.23 -29.05
C LEU A 610 -17.45 5.98 -29.05
N LEU A 611 -17.05 6.53 -27.91
CA LEU A 611 -15.78 7.25 -27.75
C LEU A 611 -14.69 6.41 -27.07
N ASP A 612 -15.02 5.22 -26.59
CA ASP A 612 -14.11 4.29 -25.89
C ASP A 612 -13.40 4.97 -24.70
N ILE A 613 -14.11 5.88 -24.02
CA ILE A 613 -13.63 6.54 -22.80
C ILE A 613 -13.99 5.63 -21.64
N THR A 614 -13.04 4.80 -21.24
CA THR A 614 -13.19 3.97 -20.06
C THR A 614 -12.62 4.67 -18.83
N GLY A 615 -13.08 4.29 -17.63
CA GLY A 615 -12.48 4.75 -16.38
C GLY A 615 -11.00 4.43 -16.30
N ASP A 616 -10.35 4.90 -15.24
CA ASP A 616 -8.92 4.76 -15.09
C ASP A 616 -8.49 3.29 -15.28
N GLY A 617 -7.30 3.08 -15.84
CA GLY A 617 -6.79 1.77 -16.23
C GLY A 617 -6.34 0.88 -15.05
N MET A 618 -6.82 1.15 -13.83
CA MET A 618 -6.62 0.24 -12.70
C MET A 618 -7.50 -0.99 -12.89
N ALA A 619 -6.89 -2.10 -13.23
CA ALA A 619 -7.57 -3.38 -13.32
C ALA A 619 -8.11 -3.76 -11.94
N GLN A 620 -9.41 -3.67 -11.77
CA GLN A 620 -10.10 -4.07 -10.53
C GLN A 620 -10.81 -5.39 -10.73
N MET A 621 -10.57 -6.32 -9.81
CA MET A 621 -11.35 -7.55 -9.77
C MET A 621 -12.82 -7.23 -9.49
N ALA A 622 -13.72 -8.00 -10.11
CA ALA A 622 -15.13 -7.93 -9.81
C ALA A 622 -15.40 -8.09 -8.30
N ASP A 623 -16.43 -7.42 -7.80
CA ASP A 623 -16.83 -7.56 -6.40
C ASP A 623 -17.35 -8.99 -6.09
N VAL A 624 -17.49 -9.28 -4.80
CA VAL A 624 -17.99 -10.59 -4.33
C VAL A 624 -19.34 -10.95 -4.93
N LYS A 625 -20.25 -9.97 -5.09
CA LYS A 625 -21.60 -10.21 -5.63
C LYS A 625 -21.56 -10.61 -7.11
N THR A 626 -20.80 -9.88 -7.90
CA THR A 626 -20.58 -10.17 -9.33
C THR A 626 -19.88 -11.51 -9.51
N SER A 627 -18.88 -11.81 -8.67
CA SER A 627 -18.15 -13.09 -8.70
C SER A 627 -19.05 -14.28 -8.37
N LYS A 628 -19.98 -14.13 -7.39
CA LYS A 628 -20.99 -15.17 -7.10
C LYS A 628 -21.85 -15.47 -8.35
N GLY A 629 -22.27 -14.43 -9.07
CA GLY A 629 -23.00 -14.58 -10.33
C GLY A 629 -22.21 -15.36 -11.38
N LYS A 630 -20.96 -14.95 -11.64
CA LYS A 630 -20.09 -15.63 -12.63
C LYS A 630 -19.87 -17.11 -12.29
N VAL A 631 -19.60 -17.44 -11.01
CA VAL A 631 -19.45 -18.83 -10.57
C VAL A 631 -20.75 -19.62 -10.77
N ALA A 632 -21.90 -19.04 -10.39
CA ALA A 632 -23.18 -19.72 -10.53
C ALA A 632 -23.52 -20.04 -12.00
N HIS A 633 -23.32 -19.10 -12.93
CA HIS A 633 -23.49 -19.33 -14.37
C HIS A 633 -22.55 -20.45 -14.87
N ALA A 634 -21.27 -20.42 -14.49
CA ALA A 634 -20.31 -21.45 -14.90
C ALA A 634 -20.68 -22.84 -14.38
N VAL A 635 -21.19 -22.98 -13.16
CA VAL A 635 -21.67 -24.26 -12.63
C VAL A 635 -22.89 -24.74 -13.37
N ILE A 636 -23.86 -23.86 -13.66
CA ILE A 636 -25.05 -24.22 -14.44
C ILE A 636 -24.64 -24.68 -15.84
N GLU A 637 -23.79 -23.96 -16.52
CA GLU A 637 -23.29 -24.35 -17.84
C GLU A 637 -22.64 -25.75 -17.81
N ASN A 638 -21.75 -26.00 -16.83
CA ASN A 638 -21.07 -27.30 -16.71
C ASN A 638 -22.02 -28.48 -16.46
N LEU A 639 -23.10 -28.29 -15.69
CA LEU A 639 -24.00 -29.36 -15.28
C LEU A 639 -25.20 -29.55 -16.22
N PHE A 640 -25.70 -28.45 -16.79
CA PHE A 640 -26.97 -28.45 -17.53
C PHE A 640 -26.78 -28.49 -19.08
N ALA A 641 -25.67 -27.97 -19.60
CA ALA A 641 -25.46 -27.93 -21.04
C ALA A 641 -25.48 -29.33 -21.69
N PRO A 642 -25.95 -29.46 -22.93
CA PRO A 642 -25.85 -30.70 -23.73
C PRO A 642 -24.39 -31.10 -23.93
N ARG A 643 -24.10 -32.41 -23.88
CA ARG A 643 -22.72 -32.92 -24.01
C ARG A 643 -22.57 -33.84 -25.21
N GLY A 644 -21.42 -33.78 -25.85
CA GLY A 644 -21.10 -34.58 -27.04
C GLY A 644 -22.04 -34.28 -28.22
N ASP A 645 -22.52 -35.36 -28.87
CA ASP A 645 -23.44 -35.24 -30.02
C ASP A 645 -24.92 -35.10 -29.64
N ASN A 646 -25.21 -34.95 -28.31
CA ASN A 646 -26.57 -34.80 -27.84
C ASN A 646 -27.11 -33.39 -28.15
N ARG A 647 -28.29 -33.32 -28.74
CA ARG A 647 -28.96 -32.06 -29.06
C ARG A 647 -29.60 -31.38 -27.83
N CYS A 648 -29.87 -32.15 -26.77
CA CYS A 648 -30.45 -31.61 -25.54
C CYS A 648 -29.99 -32.47 -24.33
N SER A 649 -30.09 -31.88 -23.13
CA SER A 649 -29.95 -32.57 -21.84
C SER A 649 -31.33 -32.78 -21.20
N LEU A 650 -31.60 -34.01 -20.79
CA LEU A 650 -32.84 -34.36 -20.11
C LEU A 650 -32.70 -34.09 -18.58
N PRO A 651 -33.80 -33.75 -17.86
CA PRO A 651 -33.76 -33.53 -16.40
C PRO A 651 -33.15 -34.70 -15.65
N ASP A 652 -33.42 -35.95 -16.02
CA ASP A 652 -32.86 -37.14 -15.33
C ASP A 652 -31.34 -37.25 -15.52
N GLU A 653 -30.81 -36.89 -16.68
CA GLU A 653 -29.36 -36.86 -16.94
C GLU A 653 -28.68 -35.73 -16.13
N ILE A 654 -29.35 -34.59 -16.02
CA ILE A 654 -28.90 -33.46 -15.22
C ILE A 654 -28.86 -33.84 -13.76
N ALA A 655 -29.88 -34.54 -13.23
CA ALA A 655 -29.93 -35.02 -11.86
C ALA A 655 -28.73 -35.90 -11.50
N ILE A 656 -28.36 -36.85 -12.39
CA ILE A 656 -27.19 -37.71 -12.20
C ILE A 656 -25.89 -36.85 -12.17
N ARG A 657 -25.74 -35.89 -13.08
CA ARG A 657 -24.57 -34.99 -13.10
C ARG A 657 -24.50 -34.14 -11.84
N MET A 658 -25.62 -33.60 -11.36
CA MET A 658 -25.68 -32.82 -10.12
C MET A 658 -25.26 -33.65 -8.89
N GLU A 659 -25.58 -34.94 -8.86
CA GLU A 659 -25.18 -35.82 -7.76
C GLU A 659 -23.69 -36.19 -7.83
N GLN A 660 -23.17 -36.41 -9.01
CA GLN A 660 -21.83 -36.98 -9.22
C GLN A 660 -20.74 -35.90 -9.42
N GLU A 661 -21.05 -34.76 -10.04
CA GLU A 661 -20.07 -33.83 -10.56
C GLU A 661 -20.19 -32.39 -9.98
N PHE A 662 -21.15 -32.13 -9.09
CA PHE A 662 -21.39 -30.77 -8.55
C PHE A 662 -20.13 -30.19 -7.89
N GLU A 663 -19.46 -30.96 -7.03
CA GLU A 663 -18.28 -30.49 -6.30
C GLU A 663 -17.12 -30.16 -7.25
N ASP A 664 -16.90 -30.99 -8.25
CA ASP A 664 -15.86 -30.77 -9.26
C ASP A 664 -16.19 -29.56 -10.14
N ALA A 665 -17.45 -29.41 -10.57
CA ALA A 665 -17.91 -28.26 -11.35
C ALA A 665 -17.81 -26.95 -10.55
N TYR A 666 -18.16 -27.01 -9.27
CA TYR A 666 -18.05 -25.85 -8.37
C TYR A 666 -16.59 -25.46 -8.12
N ALA A 667 -15.71 -26.41 -7.81
CA ALA A 667 -14.29 -26.15 -7.62
C ALA A 667 -13.66 -25.54 -8.88
N LYS A 668 -13.98 -26.09 -10.05
CA LYS A 668 -13.51 -25.57 -11.34
C LYS A 668 -14.02 -24.15 -11.59
N ALA A 669 -15.30 -23.88 -11.34
CA ALA A 669 -15.88 -22.55 -11.52
C ALA A 669 -15.25 -21.50 -10.57
N LEU A 670 -14.93 -21.88 -9.32
CA LEU A 670 -14.20 -21.02 -8.39
C LEU A 670 -12.80 -20.67 -8.93
N GLU A 671 -12.05 -21.64 -9.46
CA GLU A 671 -10.72 -21.38 -10.02
C GLU A 671 -10.76 -20.50 -11.27
N GLU A 672 -11.75 -20.69 -12.13
CA GLU A 672 -11.85 -20.02 -13.44
C GLU A 672 -12.53 -18.65 -13.37
N LYS A 673 -13.51 -18.44 -12.44
CA LYS A 673 -14.41 -17.27 -12.42
C LYS A 673 -14.53 -16.62 -11.04
N GLY A 674 -14.10 -17.28 -9.97
CA GLY A 674 -14.37 -16.89 -8.59
C GLY A 674 -13.13 -16.73 -7.73
N ALA A 675 -11.98 -16.32 -8.29
CA ALA A 675 -10.73 -16.25 -7.53
C ALA A 675 -10.82 -15.36 -6.27
N ILE A 676 -11.60 -14.29 -6.30
CA ILE A 676 -11.83 -13.42 -5.13
C ILE A 676 -12.56 -14.15 -3.99
N LEU A 677 -13.42 -15.11 -4.30
CA LEU A 677 -14.16 -15.89 -3.29
C LEU A 677 -13.27 -16.87 -2.54
N GLN A 678 -12.10 -17.22 -3.09
CA GLN A 678 -11.13 -18.10 -2.44
C GLN A 678 -10.27 -17.37 -1.39
N LEU A 679 -10.35 -16.05 -1.31
CA LEU A 679 -9.62 -15.25 -0.33
C LEU A 679 -10.14 -15.52 1.09
N ALA A 680 -9.23 -15.45 2.08
CA ALA A 680 -9.55 -15.77 3.48
C ALA A 680 -10.70 -14.91 4.05
N GLU A 681 -10.74 -13.62 3.69
CA GLU A 681 -11.81 -12.68 4.08
C GLU A 681 -13.17 -13.04 3.48
N ASN A 682 -13.22 -13.69 2.33
CA ASN A 682 -14.45 -14.05 1.62
C ASN A 682 -14.90 -15.50 1.86
N ARG A 683 -14.24 -16.23 2.76
CA ARG A 683 -14.51 -17.64 3.03
C ARG A 683 -15.94 -17.92 3.50
N MET A 684 -16.57 -16.96 4.19
CA MET A 684 -17.97 -17.09 4.59
C MET A 684 -18.89 -16.95 3.37
N ASP A 685 -18.60 -16.01 2.49
CA ASP A 685 -19.35 -15.76 1.27
C ASP A 685 -19.28 -16.95 0.31
N GLU A 686 -18.12 -17.57 0.19
CA GLU A 686 -17.90 -18.80 -0.59
C GLU A 686 -18.76 -19.95 -0.08
N LYS A 687 -18.75 -20.21 1.23
CA LYS A 687 -19.58 -21.26 1.85
C LYS A 687 -21.07 -21.00 1.71
N LEU A 688 -21.49 -19.74 1.84
CA LEU A 688 -22.89 -19.37 1.62
C LEU A 688 -23.29 -19.56 0.16
N LEU A 689 -22.44 -19.19 -0.79
CA LEU A 689 -22.65 -19.43 -2.22
C LEU A 689 -22.83 -20.93 -2.51
N HIS A 690 -21.91 -21.76 -2.04
CA HIS A 690 -21.96 -23.21 -2.23
C HIS A 690 -23.32 -23.81 -1.80
N ASN A 691 -23.74 -23.48 -0.55
CA ASN A 691 -24.99 -24.00 0.00
C ASN A 691 -26.25 -23.45 -0.70
N GLN A 692 -26.24 -22.17 -1.06
CA GLN A 692 -27.36 -21.53 -1.76
C GLN A 692 -27.46 -22.05 -3.20
N LEU A 693 -26.35 -22.20 -3.90
CA LEU A 693 -26.31 -22.67 -5.27
C LEU A 693 -26.83 -24.12 -5.35
N ARG A 694 -26.38 -25.01 -4.45
CA ARG A 694 -26.90 -26.39 -4.42
C ARG A 694 -28.41 -26.43 -4.32
N LYS A 695 -29.01 -25.71 -3.37
CA LYS A 695 -30.46 -25.60 -3.20
C LYS A 695 -31.15 -24.98 -4.40
N CYS A 696 -30.53 -23.98 -5.02
CA CYS A 696 -31.04 -23.30 -6.19
C CYS A 696 -31.13 -24.26 -7.38
N LEU A 697 -30.11 -25.07 -7.59
CA LEU A 697 -30.06 -26.04 -8.69
C LEU A 697 -31.09 -27.18 -8.50
N ASP A 698 -31.30 -27.63 -7.26
CA ASP A 698 -32.36 -28.61 -6.97
C ASP A 698 -33.74 -28.07 -7.35
N VAL A 699 -34.04 -26.80 -7.04
CA VAL A 699 -35.29 -26.13 -7.44
C VAL A 699 -35.38 -25.92 -8.94
N LEU A 700 -34.30 -25.54 -9.59
CA LEU A 700 -34.27 -25.38 -11.05
C LEU A 700 -34.60 -26.73 -11.73
N LEU A 701 -34.00 -27.83 -11.26
CA LEU A 701 -34.26 -29.16 -11.74
C LEU A 701 -35.75 -29.55 -11.53
N GLU A 702 -36.33 -29.28 -10.36
CA GLU A 702 -37.75 -29.50 -10.08
C GLU A 702 -38.66 -28.75 -11.09
N ILE A 703 -38.32 -27.50 -11.40
CA ILE A 703 -39.05 -26.69 -12.38
C ILE A 703 -38.95 -27.30 -13.80
N LEU A 704 -37.77 -27.76 -14.22
CA LEU A 704 -37.59 -28.42 -15.50
C LEU A 704 -38.43 -29.71 -15.62
N GLN A 705 -38.45 -30.54 -14.58
CA GLN A 705 -39.22 -31.76 -14.53
C GLN A 705 -40.74 -31.50 -14.55
N MET A 706 -41.24 -30.57 -13.72
CA MET A 706 -42.65 -30.23 -13.65
C MET A 706 -43.22 -29.67 -14.97
N ASN A 707 -42.41 -28.93 -15.72
CA ASN A 707 -42.80 -28.28 -16.93
C ASN A 707 -42.40 -29.08 -18.18
N GLU A 708 -41.87 -30.31 -18.02
CA GLU A 708 -41.40 -31.18 -19.10
C GLU A 708 -40.45 -30.46 -20.08
N LEU A 709 -39.47 -29.70 -19.52
CA LEU A 709 -38.50 -28.92 -20.25
C LEU A 709 -37.19 -29.70 -20.43
N LYS A 710 -36.60 -29.59 -21.64
CA LYS A 710 -35.27 -30.11 -21.97
C LYS A 710 -34.33 -28.93 -22.21
N VAL A 711 -33.10 -29.01 -21.72
CA VAL A 711 -32.09 -27.97 -21.95
C VAL A 711 -31.48 -28.21 -23.35
N THR A 712 -31.60 -27.22 -24.25
CA THR A 712 -31.04 -27.26 -25.62
C THR A 712 -29.69 -26.52 -25.69
N GLY A 713 -29.37 -25.63 -24.72
CA GLY A 713 -28.09 -24.98 -24.67
C GLY A 713 -27.96 -24.06 -23.45
N CYS A 714 -26.72 -23.80 -23.04
CA CYS A 714 -26.35 -22.80 -22.04
C CYS A 714 -25.35 -21.82 -22.66
N GLU A 715 -25.37 -20.55 -22.24
CA GLU A 715 -24.51 -19.46 -22.77
C GLU A 715 -24.54 -19.37 -24.32
N CYS A 716 -25.74 -19.48 -24.86
CA CYS A 716 -25.95 -19.58 -26.33
C CYS A 716 -25.75 -18.20 -26.98
N ARG A 717 -24.72 -18.07 -27.80
CA ARG A 717 -24.43 -16.86 -28.54
C ARG A 717 -25.24 -16.80 -29.84
N LEU A 718 -26.14 -15.84 -29.93
CA LEU A 718 -26.98 -15.59 -31.11
C LEU A 718 -26.68 -14.21 -31.72
N LYS A 719 -26.72 -14.17 -33.05
CA LYS A 719 -26.60 -12.93 -33.83
C LYS A 719 -27.79 -12.81 -34.78
N VAL A 720 -28.60 -11.80 -34.57
CA VAL A 720 -29.77 -11.53 -35.40
C VAL A 720 -29.77 -10.05 -35.81
N ALA A 721 -29.74 -9.80 -37.12
CA ALA A 721 -29.59 -8.44 -37.68
C ALA A 721 -28.36 -7.71 -37.07
N ASP A 722 -28.57 -6.56 -36.43
CA ASP A 722 -27.55 -5.74 -35.75
C ASP A 722 -27.50 -5.98 -34.26
N VAL A 723 -28.11 -7.06 -33.74
CA VAL A 723 -28.09 -7.42 -32.31
C VAL A 723 -27.33 -8.72 -32.08
N LEU A 724 -26.43 -8.69 -31.11
CA LEU A 724 -25.69 -9.84 -30.63
C LEU A 724 -26.03 -10.06 -29.14
N GLY A 725 -26.54 -11.25 -28.81
CA GLY A 725 -26.86 -11.60 -27.41
C GLY A 725 -26.27 -12.96 -27.03
N VAL A 726 -26.12 -13.15 -25.75
CA VAL A 726 -25.80 -14.43 -25.13
C VAL A 726 -26.96 -14.78 -24.22
N ILE A 727 -27.61 -15.92 -24.51
CA ILE A 727 -28.78 -16.42 -23.76
C ILE A 727 -28.27 -17.42 -22.72
N ASP A 728 -28.56 -17.18 -21.45
CA ASP A 728 -28.04 -18.00 -20.34
C ASP A 728 -28.50 -19.46 -20.47
N MET A 729 -29.77 -19.69 -20.75
CA MET A 729 -30.28 -21.05 -20.99
C MET A 729 -31.44 -21.05 -22.01
N THR A 730 -31.28 -21.87 -23.02
CA THR A 730 -32.33 -22.20 -24.01
C THR A 730 -32.89 -23.58 -23.70
N LEU A 731 -34.22 -23.71 -23.81
CA LEU A 731 -34.96 -24.90 -23.44
C LEU A 731 -36.01 -25.23 -24.55
N GLU A 732 -36.51 -26.45 -24.57
CA GLU A 732 -37.61 -26.91 -25.43
C GLU A 732 -38.68 -27.55 -24.55
N ASP A 733 -39.95 -27.18 -24.78
CA ASP A 733 -41.07 -27.83 -24.13
C ASP A 733 -41.45 -29.17 -24.84
N LYS A 734 -42.42 -29.91 -24.27
CA LYS A 734 -42.91 -31.18 -24.81
C LYS A 734 -43.48 -31.09 -26.24
N ASN A 735 -43.86 -29.87 -26.68
CA ASN A 735 -44.45 -29.65 -28.01
C ASN A 735 -43.38 -29.15 -29.02
N GLY A 736 -42.11 -29.04 -28.58
CA GLY A 736 -41.03 -28.52 -29.42
C GLY A 736 -40.92 -27.00 -29.43
N HIS A 737 -41.65 -26.27 -28.58
CA HIS A 737 -41.58 -24.80 -28.57
C HIS A 737 -40.39 -24.35 -27.73
N PRO A 738 -39.60 -23.40 -28.22
CA PRO A 738 -38.46 -22.87 -27.48
C PRO A 738 -38.90 -22.04 -26.24
N VAL A 739 -38.10 -22.12 -25.17
CA VAL A 739 -38.27 -21.42 -23.87
C VAL A 739 -36.92 -20.84 -23.47
N VAL A 740 -36.93 -19.68 -22.86
CA VAL A 740 -35.71 -18.97 -22.43
C VAL A 740 -35.72 -18.72 -20.93
N PHE A 741 -34.64 -19.10 -20.24
CA PHE A 741 -34.37 -18.68 -18.89
C PHE A 741 -33.12 -17.79 -18.86
N ASP A 742 -33.24 -16.67 -18.13
CA ASP A 742 -32.16 -15.75 -17.85
C ASP A 742 -31.87 -15.73 -16.35
N PHE A 743 -30.63 -15.96 -15.95
CA PHE A 743 -30.22 -16.17 -14.57
C PHE A 743 -29.75 -14.86 -13.93
N LYS A 744 -30.21 -14.60 -12.69
CA LYS A 744 -29.83 -13.41 -11.96
C LYS A 744 -29.39 -13.75 -10.54
N TRP A 745 -28.13 -13.44 -10.20
CA TRP A 745 -27.65 -13.51 -8.83
C TRP A 745 -27.86 -12.15 -8.16
N THR A 746 -29.04 -11.91 -7.59
CA THR A 746 -29.41 -10.64 -7.00
C THR A 746 -30.35 -10.79 -5.81
N THR A 747 -30.23 -9.89 -4.84
CA THR A 747 -31.18 -9.74 -3.73
C THR A 747 -32.25 -8.67 -4.03
N TRP A 748 -32.13 -7.94 -5.14
CA TRP A 748 -33.09 -6.90 -5.58
C TRP A 748 -34.26 -7.50 -6.36
N THR A 749 -35.02 -8.33 -5.70
CA THR A 749 -36.13 -9.08 -6.32
C THR A 749 -37.33 -8.19 -6.72
N LYS A 750 -37.59 -7.12 -5.95
CA LYS A 750 -38.67 -6.17 -6.25
C LYS A 750 -38.50 -5.48 -7.59
N GLY A 751 -37.27 -5.12 -7.98
CA GLY A 751 -37.02 -4.51 -9.26
C GLY A 751 -37.37 -5.41 -10.45
N TYR A 752 -37.07 -6.71 -10.39
CA TYR A 752 -37.46 -7.66 -11.44
C TYR A 752 -38.97 -7.89 -11.49
N GLN A 753 -39.67 -7.84 -10.35
CA GLN A 753 -41.12 -7.88 -10.27
C GLN A 753 -41.73 -6.67 -10.97
N GLU A 754 -41.24 -5.46 -10.70
CA GLU A 754 -41.68 -4.22 -11.35
C GLU A 754 -41.39 -4.23 -12.85
N ILE A 755 -40.21 -4.67 -13.29
CA ILE A 755 -39.85 -4.79 -14.71
C ILE A 755 -40.85 -5.68 -15.46
N LEU A 756 -41.26 -6.81 -14.87
CA LEU A 756 -42.24 -7.70 -15.48
C LEU A 756 -43.66 -7.11 -15.44
N THR A 757 -44.08 -6.52 -14.30
CA THR A 757 -45.40 -5.93 -14.14
C THR A 757 -45.58 -4.70 -15.06
N LYS A 758 -44.59 -3.81 -15.16
CA LYS A 758 -44.59 -2.65 -16.02
C LYS A 758 -44.31 -2.98 -17.49
N ASN A 759 -44.12 -4.24 -17.84
CA ASN A 759 -43.76 -4.69 -19.19
C ASN A 759 -42.49 -4.00 -19.76
N ARG A 760 -41.39 -4.06 -19.00
CA ARG A 760 -40.14 -3.35 -19.34
C ARG A 760 -38.91 -4.29 -19.45
N SER A 761 -39.12 -5.60 -19.59
CA SER A 761 -38.01 -6.56 -19.63
C SER A 761 -37.31 -6.56 -21.00
N ILE A 762 -36.41 -5.62 -21.23
CA ILE A 762 -35.62 -5.44 -22.45
C ILE A 762 -34.94 -6.76 -22.85
N GLN A 763 -34.20 -7.34 -21.92
CA GLN A 763 -33.38 -8.52 -22.15
C GLN A 763 -34.21 -9.74 -22.57
N LEU A 764 -35.26 -10.08 -21.81
CA LEU A 764 -36.12 -11.24 -22.11
C LEU A 764 -36.83 -11.09 -23.46
N GLU A 765 -37.35 -9.89 -23.78
CA GLU A 765 -38.07 -9.70 -25.02
C GLU A 765 -37.16 -9.68 -26.25
N TYR A 766 -35.90 -9.19 -26.11
CA TYR A 766 -34.91 -9.34 -27.18
C TYR A 766 -34.51 -10.77 -27.37
N TYR A 767 -34.28 -11.56 -26.27
CA TYR A 767 -33.97 -12.98 -26.40
C TYR A 767 -35.12 -13.78 -27.05
N ARG A 768 -36.35 -13.46 -26.65
CA ARG A 768 -37.56 -14.00 -27.34
C ARG A 768 -37.51 -13.72 -28.83
N TRP A 769 -37.34 -12.46 -29.21
CA TRP A 769 -37.30 -12.04 -30.60
C TRP A 769 -36.15 -12.66 -31.39
N MET A 770 -34.97 -12.69 -30.82
CA MET A 770 -33.79 -13.25 -31.46
C MET A 770 -33.95 -14.76 -31.73
N LEU A 771 -34.44 -15.50 -30.75
CA LEU A 771 -34.65 -16.93 -30.88
C LEU A 771 -35.79 -17.27 -31.89
N GLN A 772 -36.87 -16.45 -31.93
CA GLN A 772 -37.93 -16.58 -32.93
C GLN A 772 -37.41 -16.32 -34.37
N CYS A 773 -36.53 -15.37 -34.56
CA CYS A 773 -35.91 -15.09 -35.86
C CYS A 773 -34.95 -16.21 -36.29
N ASP A 774 -34.19 -16.79 -35.37
CA ASP A 774 -33.24 -17.86 -35.65
C ASP A 774 -33.92 -19.17 -35.99
N GLN A 775 -34.84 -19.65 -35.15
CA GLN A 775 -35.47 -20.98 -35.26
C GLN A 775 -36.76 -20.95 -36.08
N LYS A 776 -37.32 -19.77 -36.38
CA LYS A 776 -38.62 -19.54 -37.05
C LYS A 776 -39.81 -20.14 -36.31
N ASP A 777 -39.63 -20.51 -35.04
CA ASP A 777 -40.68 -21.03 -34.18
C ASP A 777 -41.06 -19.97 -33.12
N GLU A 778 -42.33 -20.02 -32.68
CA GLU A 778 -42.83 -19.07 -31.70
C GLU A 778 -42.28 -19.38 -30.29
N VAL A 779 -41.53 -18.44 -29.72
CA VAL A 779 -41.07 -18.51 -28.31
C VAL A 779 -42.18 -18.11 -27.39
N LYS A 780 -42.84 -19.07 -26.77
CA LYS A 780 -44.06 -18.83 -25.97
C LYS A 780 -43.77 -18.38 -24.55
N ARG A 781 -42.62 -18.78 -24.02
CA ARG A 781 -42.32 -18.54 -22.57
C ARG A 781 -40.88 -18.06 -22.39
N VAL A 782 -40.76 -16.97 -21.61
CA VAL A 782 -39.45 -16.46 -21.14
C VAL A 782 -39.52 -16.12 -19.67
N ALA A 783 -38.43 -16.30 -18.92
CA ALA A 783 -38.44 -16.07 -17.48
C ALA A 783 -37.09 -15.63 -16.94
N TYR A 784 -37.11 -14.84 -15.87
CA TYR A 784 -35.97 -14.62 -14.99
C TYR A 784 -35.95 -15.67 -13.89
N PHE A 785 -34.80 -16.33 -13.71
CA PHE A 785 -34.59 -17.20 -12.57
C PHE A 785 -33.68 -16.50 -11.55
N ILE A 786 -34.28 -16.08 -10.42
CA ILE A 786 -33.57 -15.37 -9.34
C ILE A 786 -32.93 -16.41 -8.43
N MET A 787 -31.64 -16.61 -8.60
CA MET A 787 -30.88 -17.71 -8.02
C MET A 787 -30.84 -17.71 -6.47
N PRO A 788 -30.55 -16.58 -5.76
CA PRO A 788 -30.51 -16.59 -4.28
C PRO A 788 -31.83 -16.99 -3.63
N ASP A 789 -32.96 -16.65 -4.24
CA ASP A 789 -34.31 -16.96 -3.79
C ASP A 789 -34.84 -18.28 -4.37
N ALA A 790 -34.17 -18.85 -5.34
CA ALA A 790 -34.58 -20.00 -6.13
C ALA A 790 -36.02 -19.87 -6.66
N LYS A 791 -36.32 -18.72 -7.32
CA LYS A 791 -37.66 -18.40 -7.84
C LYS A 791 -37.60 -18.05 -9.31
N LEU A 792 -38.56 -18.57 -10.08
CA LEU A 792 -38.79 -18.27 -11.47
C LEU A 792 -39.86 -17.16 -11.60
N TYR A 793 -39.51 -16.05 -12.23
CA TYR A 793 -40.37 -14.90 -12.48
C TYR A 793 -40.69 -14.79 -13.98
N SER A 794 -41.96 -14.80 -14.34
CA SER A 794 -42.37 -14.76 -15.74
C SER A 794 -43.71 -14.04 -15.93
N LYS A 795 -43.98 -13.59 -17.12
CA LYS A 795 -45.29 -13.16 -17.56
C LYS A 795 -46.21 -14.36 -17.90
N GLU A 796 -45.60 -15.43 -18.32
CA GLU A 796 -46.29 -16.67 -18.69
C GLU A 796 -46.38 -17.66 -17.54
N ALA A 797 -47.33 -18.61 -17.62
CA ALA A 797 -47.56 -19.60 -16.59
C ALA A 797 -46.51 -20.73 -16.64
N PHE A 798 -45.90 -21.06 -15.49
CA PHE A 798 -45.08 -22.25 -15.23
C PHE A 798 -45.63 -23.01 -14.03
N GLN A 799 -45.51 -24.33 -14.08
CA GLN A 799 -45.95 -25.19 -12.96
C GLN A 799 -44.86 -25.21 -11.86
N GLY A 800 -45.27 -25.16 -10.63
CA GLY A 800 -44.39 -25.27 -9.45
C GLY A 800 -44.59 -24.14 -8.43
N LYS A 801 -44.36 -24.47 -7.15
CA LYS A 801 -44.54 -23.53 -6.01
C LYS A 801 -43.58 -22.33 -6.04
N ASN A 802 -42.45 -22.51 -6.73
CA ASN A 802 -41.40 -21.49 -6.88
C ASN A 802 -41.54 -20.65 -8.18
N CYS A 803 -42.61 -20.89 -8.96
CA CYS A 803 -42.89 -20.15 -10.18
C CYS A 803 -43.91 -19.05 -9.86
N ILE A 804 -43.55 -17.80 -10.14
CA ILE A 804 -44.40 -16.64 -9.87
C ILE A 804 -44.72 -15.95 -11.18
N GLN A 805 -46.03 -15.87 -11.48
CA GLN A 805 -46.51 -15.21 -12.69
C GLN A 805 -46.89 -13.76 -12.39
N PHE A 806 -46.50 -12.86 -13.26
CA PHE A 806 -46.80 -11.43 -13.21
C PHE A 806 -47.68 -11.05 -14.41
N ASN A 807 -48.75 -10.33 -14.17
CA ASN A 807 -49.62 -9.80 -15.25
C ASN A 807 -49.11 -8.41 -15.65
N PRO A 808 -48.67 -8.23 -16.90
CA PRO A 808 -48.21 -6.94 -17.37
C PRO A 808 -49.34 -5.89 -17.41
N GLU A 809 -49.02 -4.64 -17.06
CA GLU A 809 -49.97 -3.52 -17.08
C GLU A 809 -50.39 -3.11 -18.53
N ASN A 810 -49.59 -3.45 -19.53
CA ASN A 810 -49.83 -3.19 -20.94
C ASN A 810 -49.28 -4.39 -21.77
N ASN A 811 -49.71 -4.43 -23.03
CA ASN A 811 -49.31 -5.44 -24.00
C ASN A 811 -48.47 -4.82 -25.15
N ASP A 812 -47.72 -3.77 -24.86
CA ASP A 812 -46.91 -3.10 -25.86
C ASP A 812 -45.80 -4.01 -26.41
N ASN A 813 -45.53 -3.84 -27.71
CA ASN A 813 -44.41 -4.50 -28.34
C ASN A 813 -43.09 -3.79 -28.01
N ILE A 814 -42.44 -4.24 -26.94
CA ILE A 814 -41.20 -3.64 -26.42
C ILE A 814 -40.11 -3.62 -27.48
N VAL A 815 -39.95 -4.68 -28.26
CA VAL A 815 -38.88 -4.76 -29.25
C VAL A 815 -39.06 -3.70 -30.33
N GLU A 816 -40.31 -3.48 -30.77
CA GLU A 816 -40.60 -2.44 -31.77
C GLU A 816 -40.37 -1.03 -31.19
N GLN A 817 -40.84 -0.77 -29.96
CA GLN A 817 -40.58 0.52 -29.27
C GLN A 817 -39.08 0.78 -29.10
N LEU A 818 -38.29 -0.24 -28.73
CA LEU A 818 -36.85 -0.12 -28.60
C LEU A 818 -36.17 0.14 -29.95
N ARG A 819 -36.61 -0.50 -31.03
CA ARG A 819 -36.10 -0.23 -32.38
C ARG A 819 -36.33 1.22 -32.80
N GLN A 820 -37.52 1.76 -32.56
CA GLN A 820 -37.82 3.15 -32.82
C GLN A 820 -36.95 4.07 -31.95
N SER A 821 -36.73 3.70 -30.69
CA SER A 821 -35.89 4.44 -29.78
C SER A 821 -34.40 4.43 -30.16
N ILE A 822 -33.88 3.30 -30.65
CA ILE A 822 -32.52 3.20 -31.19
C ILE A 822 -32.35 4.12 -32.41
N LEU A 823 -33.34 4.12 -33.33
CA LEU A 823 -33.28 4.99 -34.49
C LEU A 823 -33.32 6.46 -34.05
N TYR A 824 -34.20 6.81 -33.12
CA TYR A 824 -34.28 8.15 -32.54
C TYR A 824 -32.95 8.61 -31.93
N ARG A 825 -32.31 7.77 -31.08
CA ARG A 825 -31.02 8.08 -30.48
C ARG A 825 -29.88 8.20 -31.50
N LYS A 826 -29.88 7.33 -32.52
CA LYS A 826 -28.91 7.42 -33.63
C LYS A 826 -29.08 8.73 -34.41
N GLU A 827 -30.32 9.17 -34.65
CA GLU A 827 -30.62 10.44 -35.33
C GLU A 827 -30.24 11.66 -34.47
N GLN A 828 -30.53 11.66 -33.17
CA GLN A 828 -30.06 12.70 -32.23
C GLN A 828 -28.56 12.86 -32.28
N ILE A 829 -27.82 11.77 -32.10
CA ILE A 829 -26.34 11.79 -32.07
C ILE A 829 -25.78 12.21 -33.45
N ALA A 830 -26.36 11.74 -34.54
CA ALA A 830 -25.96 12.17 -35.90
C ALA A 830 -26.18 13.66 -36.17
N ASN A 831 -27.21 14.26 -35.54
CA ASN A 831 -27.46 15.70 -35.56
C ASN A 831 -26.60 16.50 -34.55
N GLY A 832 -25.67 15.86 -33.87
CA GLY A 832 -24.82 16.49 -32.90
C GLY A 832 -25.49 16.80 -31.56
N ILE A 833 -26.59 16.16 -31.24
CA ILE A 833 -27.32 16.38 -29.98
C ILE A 833 -27.22 15.13 -29.12
N ILE A 834 -26.83 15.30 -27.85
CA ILE A 834 -26.82 14.25 -26.83
C ILE A 834 -27.58 14.70 -25.60
N GLU A 835 -28.60 13.94 -25.19
CA GLU A 835 -29.28 14.17 -23.93
C GLU A 835 -28.45 13.70 -22.77
N THR A 836 -28.35 14.54 -21.75
CA THR A 836 -27.65 14.26 -20.51
C THR A 836 -28.60 13.70 -19.46
N ASN A 837 -28.11 13.46 -18.25
CA ASN A 837 -28.91 13.02 -17.10
C ASN A 837 -29.60 14.23 -16.40
N GLY A 838 -30.15 15.13 -17.17
CA GLY A 838 -30.90 16.31 -16.69
C GLY A 838 -32.26 15.97 -16.13
N VAL A 839 -33.08 17.03 -15.92
CA VAL A 839 -34.47 16.89 -15.45
C VAL A 839 -35.32 16.11 -16.46
N TYR A 840 -35.99 15.06 -15.97
CA TYR A 840 -36.75 14.13 -16.82
C TYR A 840 -37.76 14.82 -17.77
N GLU A 841 -38.52 15.79 -17.27
CA GLU A 841 -39.54 16.53 -18.04
C GLU A 841 -38.95 17.40 -19.14
N ASP A 842 -37.67 17.77 -19.03
CA ASP A 842 -37.03 18.66 -20.02
C ASP A 842 -36.45 17.87 -21.20
N LEU A 843 -36.30 16.57 -21.09
CA LEU A 843 -35.75 15.72 -22.14
C LEU A 843 -36.69 15.68 -23.36
N GLN A 844 -36.16 15.97 -24.54
CA GLN A 844 -36.94 15.93 -25.77
C GLN A 844 -37.44 14.52 -26.10
N TYR A 845 -36.67 13.51 -25.77
CA TYR A 845 -37.07 12.11 -25.87
C TYR A 845 -38.37 11.82 -25.12
N VAL A 846 -38.49 12.32 -23.88
CA VAL A 846 -39.68 12.12 -23.05
C VAL A 846 -40.92 12.80 -23.68
N LYS A 847 -40.75 14.01 -24.23
CA LYS A 847 -41.81 14.75 -24.92
C LYS A 847 -42.31 14.00 -26.17
N ASP A 848 -41.38 13.36 -26.88
CA ASP A 848 -41.68 12.66 -28.15
C ASP A 848 -42.15 11.20 -27.93
N THR A 849 -42.06 10.66 -26.70
CA THR A 849 -42.30 9.22 -26.43
C THR A 849 -43.64 8.70 -26.96
N ILE A 850 -44.73 9.41 -26.69
CA ILE A 850 -46.09 8.96 -27.08
C ILE A 850 -46.28 9.13 -28.59
N GLU A 851 -45.89 10.27 -29.15
CA GLU A 851 -46.12 10.61 -30.55
C GLU A 851 -45.33 9.68 -31.49
N LYS A 852 -44.10 9.36 -31.13
CA LYS A 852 -43.20 8.52 -31.95
C LYS A 852 -43.16 7.04 -31.54
N GLY A 853 -43.98 6.63 -30.56
CA GLY A 853 -44.07 5.24 -30.12
C GLY A 853 -42.74 4.71 -29.54
N LEU A 854 -42.02 5.58 -28.82
CA LEU A 854 -40.74 5.24 -28.23
C LEU A 854 -40.89 4.44 -26.93
N PHE A 855 -39.84 3.74 -26.55
CA PHE A 855 -39.79 3.05 -25.29
C PHE A 855 -39.76 4.08 -24.13
N SER A 856 -40.65 3.94 -23.16
CA SER A 856 -40.77 4.89 -22.05
C SER A 856 -39.58 4.77 -21.10
N LEU A 857 -38.92 5.87 -20.76
CA LEU A 857 -37.85 5.89 -19.76
C LEU A 857 -38.38 5.63 -18.35
N ASN A 858 -37.50 5.13 -17.48
CA ASN A 858 -37.84 5.05 -16.07
C ASN A 858 -37.96 6.44 -15.44
N LYS A 859 -39.02 6.63 -14.68
CA LYS A 859 -39.27 7.81 -13.89
C LYS A 859 -39.34 7.43 -12.41
N ASN A 860 -38.58 8.12 -11.54
CA ASN A 860 -38.74 7.94 -10.11
C ASN A 860 -40.05 8.60 -9.59
N ASP A 861 -40.42 8.31 -8.33
CA ASP A 861 -41.65 8.85 -7.72
C ASP A 861 -41.65 10.39 -7.58
N GLU A 862 -40.50 11.04 -7.69
CA GLU A 862 -40.30 12.48 -7.60
C GLU A 862 -40.32 13.17 -8.96
N GLY A 863 -40.50 12.45 -10.07
CA GLY A 863 -40.52 12.97 -11.41
C GLY A 863 -39.20 13.20 -12.07
N THR A 864 -38.08 12.90 -11.39
CA THR A 864 -36.77 12.95 -11.97
C THR A 864 -36.41 11.60 -12.58
N LYS A 865 -35.60 11.59 -13.63
CA LYS A 865 -35.03 10.36 -14.17
C LYS A 865 -34.21 9.69 -13.05
N GLU A 866 -34.57 8.46 -12.70
CA GLU A 866 -33.70 7.65 -11.85
C GLU A 866 -32.38 7.37 -12.58
N GLY A 867 -31.45 8.18 -12.37
CA GLY A 867 -30.18 8.10 -13.05
C GLY A 867 -29.22 9.08 -12.46
N ASN A 868 -29.50 9.49 -11.27
CA ASN A 868 -28.47 10.10 -10.43
C ASN A 868 -27.37 9.13 -10.12
N PHE A 869 -27.01 8.47 -11.11
CA PHE A 869 -25.88 7.69 -10.99
C PHE A 869 -24.72 8.62 -11.03
N PHE A 870 -23.92 8.50 -10.01
CA PHE A 870 -22.51 8.74 -10.05
C PHE A 870 -21.91 7.82 -11.12
N THR A 871 -22.24 8.06 -12.37
CA THR A 871 -21.49 7.47 -13.45
C THR A 871 -20.13 8.15 -13.43
N GLN A 872 -19.10 7.40 -13.73
CA GLN A 872 -17.73 7.94 -13.87
C GLN A 872 -17.68 9.14 -14.85
N TYR A 873 -18.71 9.30 -15.69
CA TYR A 873 -18.85 10.36 -16.67
C TYR A 873 -19.58 11.60 -16.16
N GLY A 874 -20.12 11.56 -14.94
CA GLY A 874 -20.86 12.70 -14.35
C GLY A 874 -20.03 13.97 -14.22
N LEU A 875 -18.70 13.88 -14.19
CA LEU A 875 -17.82 15.04 -14.19
C LEU A 875 -17.82 15.81 -15.50
N PHE A 876 -18.14 15.17 -16.62
CA PHE A 876 -18.19 15.82 -17.93
C PHE A 876 -19.51 16.55 -18.18
N ASN A 877 -20.53 16.35 -17.33
CA ASN A 877 -21.83 17.00 -17.40
C ASN A 877 -21.93 18.27 -16.54
N LYS A 878 -20.82 18.66 -15.85
CA LYS A 878 -20.78 19.79 -14.90
C LYS A 878 -20.21 21.05 -15.54
#